data_5fef7ac317cac730aa28a7c18bfa3bf5
#
_entry.id   5fef7ac317cac730aa28a7c18bfa3bf5
#
_cell.length_a   1.000
_cell.length_b   1.000
_cell.length_c   1.000
_cell.angle_alpha   90.00
_cell.angle_beta   90.00
_cell.angle_gamma   90.00
#
_symmetry.space_group_name_H-M   'P 1'
#
loop_
_entity.id
_entity.type
_entity.pdbx_description
1 polymer ?
#
loop_
_entity_poly.entity_id
_entity_poly.type
_entity_poly.pdbx_seq_one_letter_code
_entity_poly.pdbx_strand_id
1 'polypeptide(L)'
;MKVYNSHDIKNIALLGNDRSGKTTLTECMLYHAGALPRRGRITQKNTVSDYFPVEQEYGYSVFATAFHVEWNEKKLNIIDCPGSDDFVGAAMTALNVTDTAILLINGAFGPEVGTQNHFRYTEKLNKPVIFLVNQLDHENCDYDTILDDLQTIYGEKAVPVQYPLATGAGFNSLIDVILMKKLTWKEEGGAPVIEDIPAEEMERATMLHKALVEAAAENDEQLMEKFFETEQLTEDEMREGIRKGMVTRSIFPVFCVCAAKDMGVGRLMEFLGNVVPYVNEMPAVYNSRGEVVPPVEDAPTSIYFFKTGVEPHIGEVQYFKVMSGVVKEGDDLQNADRGSKERMAQLFVCSGANREKVSQLSAGDIGCTVKLKDVRTGNTLNGKGSEHRFNFIKYPNPKFTRAIRAVNEAETEKMMAALTRLRQEDPTWVVEQSKELRQVLVHGQGEFHLRTLKWCLENIDKIQIEFYQQRIPYRETITKAARADYRHKKQSGGAGQFGEVHLIVEPYFEGMPDPTSFTFNGQEIRITPRGKEEISLEWGGKLVFINSVVGGAIDARFMPAILKGVMSRMEQGPLTGSYARDVRVIVYDGKMHPVDSNEVSFMLAGRHAFAEAFRNAGPKILEPIYDVEVFVPSDKMGDVISDLQGRRGMIVGMSSENGYEKLQAKVPLKEMSNYSTALSSLTGGRASFIMKFASYELVSSDIHQALIAEHAQKEEE
;
A
#
# COMPACT_ATOMS: atom_id res chain seq x y z
N MET A 1 8.50 -5.72 -34.30
CA MET A 1 7.62 -6.71 -33.66
C MET A 1 6.35 -6.90 -34.46
N LYS A 2 5.78 -8.12 -34.52
CA LYS A 2 4.45 -8.46 -35.07
C LYS A 2 3.34 -7.75 -34.25
N VAL A 3 2.24 -7.39 -34.91
CA VAL A 3 1.02 -6.94 -34.19
C VAL A 3 0.28 -8.16 -33.68
N TYR A 4 -0.06 -8.18 -32.41
CA TYR A 4 -0.80 -9.24 -31.73
C TYR A 4 -2.23 -8.77 -31.42
N ASN A 5 -3.18 -9.70 -31.50
CA ASN A 5 -4.58 -9.47 -31.10
C ASN A 5 -4.82 -9.98 -29.68
N SER A 6 -5.93 -9.59 -29.09
CA SER A 6 -6.30 -9.97 -27.70
C SER A 6 -6.29 -11.48 -27.45
N HIS A 7 -6.56 -12.30 -28.47
CA HIS A 7 -6.49 -13.76 -28.41
C HIS A 7 -5.08 -14.36 -28.49
N ASP A 8 -4.05 -13.52 -28.69
CA ASP A 8 -2.65 -13.94 -28.78
C ASP A 8 -1.80 -13.36 -27.64
N ILE A 9 -2.41 -12.58 -26.76
CA ILE A 9 -1.73 -11.85 -25.67
C ILE A 9 -2.05 -12.51 -24.33
N LYS A 10 -1.03 -12.75 -23.53
CA LYS A 10 -1.12 -13.28 -22.17
C LYS A 10 -0.32 -12.41 -21.22
N ASN A 11 -0.91 -12.03 -20.09
CA ASN A 11 -0.32 -11.14 -19.12
C ASN A 11 -0.04 -11.88 -17.81
N ILE A 12 1.20 -11.90 -17.38
CA ILE A 12 1.71 -12.75 -16.32
C ILE A 12 2.46 -11.91 -15.29
N ALA A 13 2.15 -12.07 -14.00
CA ALA A 13 2.94 -11.54 -12.90
C ALA A 13 3.81 -12.65 -12.29
N LEU A 14 5.10 -12.39 -12.11
CA LEU A 14 6.00 -13.24 -11.35
C LEU A 14 6.05 -12.75 -9.90
N LEU A 15 5.58 -13.56 -9.00
CA LEU A 15 5.48 -13.31 -7.57
C LEU A 15 6.20 -14.39 -6.77
N GLY A 16 6.34 -14.21 -5.49
CA GLY A 16 6.99 -15.16 -4.58
C GLY A 16 7.92 -14.45 -3.61
N ASN A 17 8.40 -15.18 -2.63
CA ASN A 17 9.28 -14.62 -1.61
C ASN A 17 10.61 -14.12 -2.19
N ASP A 18 11.36 -13.33 -1.41
CA ASP A 18 12.71 -12.95 -1.77
C ASP A 18 13.57 -14.20 -2.04
N ARG A 19 14.49 -14.09 -3.01
CA ARG A 19 15.41 -15.16 -3.41
C ARG A 19 14.76 -16.45 -3.92
N SER A 20 13.47 -16.44 -4.25
CA SER A 20 12.81 -17.59 -4.92
C SER A 20 13.26 -17.78 -6.39
N GLY A 21 13.99 -16.81 -6.96
CA GLY A 21 14.59 -16.90 -8.29
C GLY A 21 13.75 -16.29 -9.41
N LYS A 22 12.84 -15.36 -9.11
CA LYS A 22 11.99 -14.64 -10.10
C LYS A 22 12.80 -14.01 -11.23
N THR A 23 13.76 -13.16 -10.88
CA THR A 23 14.64 -12.48 -11.83
C THR A 23 15.48 -13.45 -12.66
N THR A 24 15.97 -14.54 -12.04
CA THR A 24 16.69 -15.62 -12.75
C THR A 24 15.78 -16.33 -13.75
N LEU A 25 14.52 -16.57 -13.38
CA LEU A 25 13.51 -17.14 -14.28
C LEU A 25 13.23 -16.20 -15.46
N THR A 26 13.08 -14.90 -15.21
CA THR A 26 12.87 -13.89 -16.25
C THR A 26 14.01 -13.88 -17.26
N GLU A 27 15.27 -13.88 -16.81
CA GLU A 27 16.45 -13.97 -17.67
C GLU A 27 16.43 -15.23 -18.52
N CYS A 28 16.01 -16.35 -17.94
CA CYS A 28 15.92 -17.62 -18.63
C CYS A 28 14.81 -17.61 -19.70
N MET A 29 13.63 -17.07 -19.39
CA MET A 29 12.52 -16.95 -20.35
C MET A 29 12.88 -16.05 -21.53
N LEU A 30 13.54 -14.91 -21.27
CA LEU A 30 14.04 -14.01 -22.32
C LEU A 30 15.10 -14.68 -23.20
N TYR A 31 15.96 -15.49 -22.62
CA TYR A 31 16.97 -16.25 -23.36
C TYR A 31 16.34 -17.32 -24.25
N HIS A 32 15.38 -18.10 -23.74
CA HIS A 32 14.63 -19.09 -24.52
C HIS A 32 13.86 -18.48 -25.69
N ALA A 33 13.28 -17.30 -25.50
CA ALA A 33 12.59 -16.57 -26.55
C ALA A 33 13.55 -15.92 -27.59
N GLY A 34 14.86 -16.06 -27.42
CA GLY A 34 15.85 -15.44 -28.28
C GLY A 34 15.99 -13.92 -28.13
N ALA A 35 15.35 -13.35 -27.12
CA ALA A 35 15.43 -11.92 -26.82
C ALA A 35 16.79 -11.51 -26.23
N LEU A 36 17.50 -12.47 -25.60
CA LEU A 36 18.83 -12.27 -25.05
C LEU A 36 19.84 -13.26 -25.67
N PRO A 37 21.05 -12.80 -26.00
CA PRO A 37 22.11 -13.68 -26.51
C PRO A 37 22.74 -14.54 -25.39
N ARG A 38 22.61 -14.11 -24.16
CA ARG A 38 23.05 -14.81 -22.93
C ARG A 38 22.24 -14.33 -21.72
N ARG A 39 22.10 -15.20 -20.72
CA ARG A 39 21.44 -14.87 -19.45
C ARG A 39 22.32 -13.98 -18.59
N GLY A 40 21.74 -12.92 -18.01
CA GLY A 40 22.36 -12.13 -16.96
C GLY A 40 22.40 -12.86 -15.63
N ARG A 41 23.15 -12.33 -14.67
CA ARG A 41 23.26 -12.84 -13.29
C ARG A 41 23.19 -11.70 -12.30
N ILE A 42 22.42 -11.86 -11.25
CA ILE A 42 22.27 -10.86 -10.16
C ILE A 42 23.65 -10.51 -9.57
N THR A 43 24.50 -11.52 -9.32
CA THR A 43 25.85 -11.34 -8.79
C THR A 43 26.77 -10.52 -9.72
N GLN A 44 26.48 -10.51 -11.03
CA GLN A 44 27.22 -9.72 -12.02
C GLN A 44 26.57 -8.37 -12.29
N LYS A 45 25.44 -8.07 -11.64
CA LYS A 45 24.68 -6.82 -11.80
C LYS A 45 24.33 -6.49 -13.26
N ASN A 46 24.03 -7.51 -14.05
CA ASN A 46 23.79 -7.40 -15.50
C ASN A 46 22.47 -8.05 -15.95
N THR A 47 21.53 -8.24 -15.04
CA THR A 47 20.17 -8.69 -15.37
C THR A 47 19.37 -7.57 -16.02
N VAL A 48 18.45 -7.93 -16.88
CA VAL A 48 17.57 -6.98 -17.58
C VAL A 48 16.50 -6.42 -16.64
N SER A 49 16.14 -7.19 -15.59
CA SER A 49 15.14 -6.80 -14.61
C SER A 49 15.66 -5.76 -13.63
N ASP A 50 16.78 -6.05 -12.96
CA ASP A 50 17.34 -5.19 -11.92
C ASP A 50 18.34 -4.20 -12.54
N TYR A 51 17.85 -3.29 -13.36
CA TYR A 51 18.68 -2.31 -14.08
C TYR A 51 18.80 -0.96 -13.37
N PHE A 52 17.97 -0.68 -12.36
CA PHE A 52 18.10 0.52 -11.56
C PHE A 52 19.32 0.45 -10.62
N PRO A 53 20.07 1.57 -10.48
CA PRO A 53 21.27 1.57 -9.62
C PRO A 53 21.03 1.08 -8.19
N VAL A 54 19.86 1.39 -7.59
CA VAL A 54 19.49 0.93 -6.25
C VAL A 54 19.36 -0.58 -6.17
N GLU A 55 18.79 -1.24 -7.19
CA GLU A 55 18.65 -2.68 -7.25
C GLU A 55 20.00 -3.38 -7.40
N GLN A 56 20.87 -2.80 -8.24
CA GLN A 56 22.24 -3.29 -8.42
C GLN A 56 23.11 -3.13 -7.17
N GLU A 57 22.87 -2.07 -6.39
CA GLU A 57 23.57 -1.86 -5.12
C GLU A 57 23.09 -2.83 -4.05
N TYR A 58 21.79 -3.02 -3.94
CA TYR A 58 21.19 -3.89 -2.93
C TYR A 58 21.27 -5.39 -3.28
N GLY A 59 21.36 -5.71 -4.57
CA GLY A 59 21.38 -7.09 -5.07
C GLY A 59 20.02 -7.78 -5.03
N TYR A 60 18.93 -7.03 -5.08
CA TYR A 60 17.55 -7.51 -5.20
C TYR A 60 16.60 -6.46 -5.75
N SER A 61 15.50 -6.95 -6.32
CA SER A 61 14.49 -6.12 -6.99
C SER A 61 13.74 -5.20 -6.01
N VAL A 62 13.58 -3.96 -6.39
CA VAL A 62 12.83 -2.92 -5.68
C VAL A 62 11.58 -2.52 -6.46
N PHE A 63 11.68 -2.48 -7.78
CA PHE A 63 10.60 -2.09 -8.69
C PHE A 63 10.08 -3.29 -9.47
N ALA A 64 8.80 -3.24 -9.84
CA ALA A 64 8.27 -4.16 -10.82
C ALA A 64 8.79 -3.80 -12.21
N THR A 65 9.29 -4.78 -12.96
CA THR A 65 9.86 -4.58 -14.29
C THR A 65 9.07 -5.36 -15.34
N ALA A 66 8.65 -4.67 -16.40
CA ALA A 66 7.85 -5.25 -17.48
C ALA A 66 8.74 -5.77 -18.60
N PHE A 67 8.39 -6.95 -19.10
CA PHE A 67 9.02 -7.62 -20.23
C PHE A 67 7.97 -8.12 -21.20
N HIS A 68 8.39 -8.39 -22.42
CA HIS A 68 7.61 -9.21 -23.34
C HIS A 68 8.49 -10.28 -23.97
N VAL A 69 7.88 -11.41 -24.28
CA VAL A 69 8.49 -12.45 -25.07
C VAL A 69 7.51 -12.91 -26.16
N GLU A 70 8.05 -13.15 -27.35
CA GLU A 70 7.32 -13.79 -28.45
C GLU A 70 7.60 -15.29 -28.40
N TRP A 71 6.56 -16.11 -28.20
CA TRP A 71 6.68 -17.56 -28.08
C TRP A 71 5.54 -18.27 -28.77
N ASN A 72 5.87 -19.15 -29.73
CA ASN A 72 4.88 -19.92 -30.50
C ASN A 72 3.71 -19.07 -31.01
N GLU A 73 4.02 -17.96 -31.68
CA GLU A 73 3.08 -16.98 -32.24
C GLU A 73 2.21 -16.24 -31.20
N LYS A 74 2.49 -16.40 -29.92
CA LYS A 74 1.86 -15.69 -28.81
C LYS A 74 2.80 -14.61 -28.26
N LYS A 75 2.21 -13.58 -27.67
CA LYS A 75 2.93 -12.56 -26.91
C LYS A 75 2.66 -12.77 -25.41
N LEU A 76 3.71 -13.02 -24.66
CA LEU A 76 3.67 -13.10 -23.22
C LEU A 76 4.19 -11.78 -22.64
N ASN A 77 3.33 -10.98 -22.03
CA ASN A 77 3.75 -9.85 -21.20
C ASN A 77 4.01 -10.37 -19.80
N ILE A 78 5.19 -10.11 -19.28
CA ILE A 78 5.66 -10.61 -17.98
C ILE A 78 6.03 -9.41 -17.12
N ILE A 79 5.57 -9.38 -15.88
CA ILE A 79 5.98 -8.38 -14.88
C ILE A 79 6.72 -9.11 -13.78
N ASP A 80 8.03 -8.90 -13.69
CA ASP A 80 8.87 -9.37 -12.58
C ASP A 80 8.70 -8.45 -11.37
N CYS A 81 8.26 -8.99 -10.24
CA CYS A 81 7.92 -8.22 -9.05
C CYS A 81 8.95 -8.44 -7.92
N PRO A 82 9.21 -7.42 -7.11
CA PRO A 82 9.96 -7.59 -5.86
C PRO A 82 9.34 -8.66 -4.98
N GLY A 83 10.18 -9.41 -4.26
CA GLY A 83 9.73 -10.46 -3.34
C GLY A 83 9.48 -9.98 -1.92
N SER A 84 10.04 -8.84 -1.53
CA SER A 84 9.88 -8.27 -0.19
C SER A 84 8.51 -7.63 0.00
N ASP A 85 7.89 -7.87 1.16
CA ASP A 85 6.61 -7.27 1.55
C ASP A 85 6.69 -5.73 1.67
N ASP A 86 7.88 -5.18 1.84
CA ASP A 86 8.13 -3.73 1.83
C ASP A 86 7.80 -3.09 0.47
N PHE A 87 7.84 -3.87 -0.62
CA PHE A 87 7.52 -3.42 -1.98
C PHE A 87 6.21 -4.02 -2.52
N VAL A 88 5.31 -4.38 -1.64
CA VAL A 88 4.01 -4.98 -2.00
C VAL A 88 3.19 -4.14 -2.99
N GLY A 89 3.39 -2.82 -3.02
CA GLY A 89 2.77 -1.93 -3.99
C GLY A 89 3.07 -2.33 -5.44
N ALA A 90 4.29 -2.77 -5.72
CA ALA A 90 4.69 -3.26 -7.03
C ALA A 90 3.94 -4.55 -7.43
N ALA A 91 3.82 -5.51 -6.50
CA ALA A 91 3.05 -6.73 -6.71
C ALA A 91 1.55 -6.46 -6.92
N MET A 92 0.97 -5.54 -6.14
CA MET A 92 -0.43 -5.12 -6.30
C MET A 92 -0.67 -4.45 -7.66
N THR A 93 0.24 -3.60 -8.09
CA THR A 93 0.20 -2.96 -9.42
C THR A 93 0.22 -4.01 -10.52
N ALA A 94 1.18 -4.95 -10.46
CA ALA A 94 1.29 -6.02 -11.44
C ALA A 94 0.03 -6.88 -11.51
N LEU A 95 -0.51 -7.32 -10.37
CA LEU A 95 -1.72 -8.13 -10.30
C LEU A 95 -2.96 -7.43 -10.85
N ASN A 96 -3.05 -6.11 -10.75
CA ASN A 96 -4.19 -5.37 -11.31
C ASN A 96 -4.18 -5.31 -12.84
N VAL A 97 -3.02 -5.44 -13.47
CA VAL A 97 -2.89 -5.32 -14.94
C VAL A 97 -2.56 -6.64 -15.63
N THR A 98 -2.18 -7.67 -14.89
CA THR A 98 -1.95 -9.02 -15.43
C THR A 98 -3.16 -9.92 -15.19
N ASP A 99 -3.19 -11.03 -15.90
CA ASP A 99 -4.32 -11.96 -15.91
C ASP A 99 -4.03 -13.23 -15.12
N THR A 100 -2.76 -13.66 -15.05
CA THR A 100 -2.30 -14.85 -14.32
C THR A 100 -1.10 -14.51 -13.45
N ALA A 101 -1.01 -15.13 -12.29
CA ALA A 101 0.13 -15.04 -11.37
C ALA A 101 0.92 -16.36 -11.34
N ILE A 102 2.24 -16.28 -11.44
CA ILE A 102 3.15 -17.38 -11.11
C ILE A 102 3.75 -17.10 -9.74
N LEU A 103 3.48 -17.96 -8.79
CA LEU A 103 4.04 -17.93 -7.44
C LEU A 103 5.25 -18.86 -7.37
N LEU A 104 6.45 -18.29 -7.36
CA LEU A 104 7.68 -19.05 -7.21
C LEU A 104 7.87 -19.50 -5.78
N ILE A 105 8.11 -20.79 -5.63
CA ILE A 105 8.41 -21.46 -4.36
C ILE A 105 9.90 -21.79 -4.35
N ASN A 106 10.58 -21.42 -3.27
CA ASN A 106 11.97 -21.78 -3.08
C ASN A 106 12.09 -23.25 -2.70
N GLY A 107 12.83 -24.04 -3.49
CA GLY A 107 13.01 -25.47 -3.26
C GLY A 107 13.70 -25.83 -1.94
N ALA A 108 14.45 -24.90 -1.34
CA ALA A 108 15.10 -25.12 -0.06
C ALA A 108 14.20 -24.88 1.15
N PHE A 109 13.16 -24.04 1.02
CA PHE A 109 12.36 -23.55 2.14
C PHE A 109 10.87 -23.81 1.99
N GLY A 110 10.39 -24.23 0.82
CA GLY A 110 8.98 -24.42 0.55
C GLY A 110 8.17 -23.13 0.48
N PRO A 111 6.87 -23.15 0.75
CA PRO A 111 5.99 -21.98 0.70
C PRO A 111 6.22 -21.05 1.89
N GLU A 112 7.06 -20.05 1.70
CA GLU A 112 7.42 -19.03 2.69
C GLU A 112 6.30 -17.99 2.86
N VAL A 113 6.47 -17.11 3.84
CA VAL A 113 5.52 -16.05 4.20
C VAL A 113 5.21 -15.10 3.05
N GLY A 114 6.23 -14.65 2.31
CA GLY A 114 6.02 -13.80 1.15
C GLY A 114 5.16 -14.45 0.08
N THR A 115 5.28 -15.77 -0.10
CA THR A 115 4.42 -16.55 -0.99
C THR A 115 2.95 -16.52 -0.52
N GLN A 116 2.72 -16.74 0.78
CA GLN A 116 1.37 -16.71 1.36
C GLN A 116 0.74 -15.31 1.26
N ASN A 117 1.53 -14.25 1.51
CA ASN A 117 1.06 -12.88 1.38
C ASN A 117 0.67 -12.57 -0.08
N HIS A 118 1.51 -12.93 -1.03
CA HIS A 118 1.20 -12.75 -2.46
C HIS A 118 -0.03 -13.55 -2.89
N PHE A 119 -0.19 -14.80 -2.41
CA PHE A 119 -1.38 -15.60 -2.72
C PHE A 119 -2.67 -14.93 -2.26
N ARG A 120 -2.70 -14.31 -1.06
CA ARG A 120 -3.87 -13.56 -0.57
C ARG A 120 -4.25 -12.41 -1.50
N TYR A 121 -3.27 -11.73 -2.11
CA TYR A 121 -3.56 -10.67 -3.09
C TYR A 121 -4.13 -11.26 -4.38
N THR A 122 -3.65 -12.42 -4.84
CA THR A 122 -4.26 -13.10 -5.99
C THR A 122 -5.69 -13.52 -5.70
N GLU A 123 -5.97 -13.93 -4.47
CA GLU A 123 -7.32 -14.31 -4.02
C GLU A 123 -8.27 -13.11 -4.02
N LYS A 124 -7.86 -11.99 -3.42
CA LYS A 124 -8.65 -10.74 -3.40
C LYS A 124 -8.96 -10.21 -4.81
N LEU A 125 -8.08 -10.43 -5.76
CA LEU A 125 -8.22 -9.98 -7.15
C LEU A 125 -8.74 -11.07 -8.09
N ASN A 126 -9.09 -12.23 -7.54
CA ASN A 126 -9.60 -13.40 -8.27
C ASN A 126 -8.73 -13.79 -9.47
N LYS A 127 -7.40 -13.88 -9.27
CA LYS A 127 -6.45 -14.20 -10.34
C LYS A 127 -6.13 -15.69 -10.38
N PRO A 128 -6.05 -16.31 -11.56
CA PRO A 128 -5.42 -17.62 -11.77
C PRO A 128 -4.01 -17.68 -11.19
N VAL A 129 -3.65 -18.82 -10.61
CA VAL A 129 -2.35 -19.01 -9.96
C VAL A 129 -1.68 -20.28 -10.49
N ILE A 130 -0.39 -20.19 -10.76
CA ILE A 130 0.51 -21.32 -11.00
C ILE A 130 1.54 -21.33 -9.86
N PHE A 131 1.70 -22.43 -9.17
CA PHE A 131 2.83 -22.64 -8.27
C PHE A 131 4.02 -23.19 -9.06
N LEU A 132 5.18 -22.58 -8.86
CA LEU A 132 6.41 -22.96 -9.55
C LEU A 132 7.51 -23.25 -8.54
N VAL A 133 7.76 -24.53 -8.29
CA VAL A 133 8.87 -24.95 -7.42
C VAL A 133 10.17 -24.80 -8.20
N ASN A 134 11.02 -23.88 -7.74
CA ASN A 134 12.30 -23.55 -8.34
C ASN A 134 13.45 -23.97 -7.43
N GLN A 135 14.68 -23.98 -7.94
CA GLN A 135 15.88 -24.38 -7.19
C GLN A 135 15.84 -25.85 -6.74
N LEU A 136 15.33 -26.73 -7.60
CA LEU A 136 15.27 -28.16 -7.34
C LEU A 136 16.65 -28.81 -7.18
N ASP A 137 17.70 -28.14 -7.60
CA ASP A 137 19.10 -28.54 -7.43
C ASP A 137 19.72 -28.18 -6.07
N HIS A 138 18.94 -27.54 -5.18
CA HIS A 138 19.41 -27.20 -3.83
C HIS A 138 19.46 -28.46 -2.93
N GLU A 139 20.51 -28.58 -2.13
CA GLU A 139 20.74 -29.76 -1.27
C GLU A 139 19.59 -30.08 -0.31
N ASN A 140 18.92 -29.05 0.18
CA ASN A 140 17.79 -29.17 1.11
C ASN A 140 16.43 -29.28 0.42
N CYS A 141 16.37 -29.43 -0.90
CA CYS A 141 15.11 -29.52 -1.61
C CYS A 141 14.47 -30.91 -1.39
N ASP A 142 13.27 -30.89 -0.82
CA ASP A 142 12.39 -32.06 -0.71
C ASP A 142 11.05 -31.71 -1.38
N TYR A 143 10.89 -32.14 -2.63
CA TYR A 143 9.71 -31.79 -3.42
C TYR A 143 8.43 -32.36 -2.85
N ASP A 144 8.44 -33.58 -2.31
CA ASP A 144 7.22 -34.24 -1.80
C ASP A 144 6.73 -33.48 -0.54
N THR A 145 7.62 -33.11 0.35
CA THR A 145 7.28 -32.24 1.50
C THR A 145 6.74 -30.87 1.05
N ILE A 146 7.33 -30.24 0.02
CA ILE A 146 6.86 -28.97 -0.51
C ILE A 146 5.45 -29.09 -1.11
N LEU A 147 5.17 -30.18 -1.83
CA LEU A 147 3.85 -30.45 -2.40
C LEU A 147 2.81 -30.65 -1.30
N ASP A 148 3.14 -31.43 -0.26
CA ASP A 148 2.28 -31.64 0.91
C ASP A 148 1.97 -30.34 1.65
N ASP A 149 2.97 -29.46 1.82
CA ASP A 149 2.80 -28.12 2.39
C ASP A 149 1.88 -27.25 1.52
N LEU A 150 2.07 -27.25 0.20
CA LEU A 150 1.20 -26.51 -0.72
C LEU A 150 -0.25 -27.02 -0.62
N GLN A 151 -0.47 -28.33 -0.58
CA GLN A 151 -1.80 -28.91 -0.45
C GLN A 151 -2.40 -28.67 0.94
N THR A 152 -1.60 -28.65 1.99
CA THR A 152 -2.06 -28.32 3.34
C THR A 152 -2.51 -26.85 3.43
N ILE A 153 -1.77 -25.93 2.81
CA ILE A 153 -2.05 -24.48 2.89
C ILE A 153 -3.16 -24.06 1.91
N TYR A 154 -3.14 -24.58 0.68
CA TYR A 154 -4.00 -24.14 -0.43
C TYR A 154 -5.06 -25.16 -0.85
N GLY A 155 -5.07 -26.32 -0.22
CA GLY A 155 -6.01 -27.40 -0.49
C GLY A 155 -5.60 -28.28 -1.67
N GLU A 156 -6.42 -29.28 -1.95
CA GLU A 156 -6.24 -30.25 -3.05
C GLU A 156 -6.24 -29.59 -4.44
N LYS A 157 -6.60 -28.34 -4.51
CA LYS A 157 -6.53 -27.51 -5.74
C LYS A 157 -5.09 -27.29 -6.25
N ALA A 158 -4.07 -27.44 -5.39
CA ALA A 158 -2.66 -27.47 -5.78
C ALA A 158 -2.33 -28.82 -6.43
N VAL A 159 -2.50 -28.88 -7.75
CA VAL A 159 -2.40 -30.11 -8.54
C VAL A 159 -1.04 -30.22 -9.22
N PRO A 160 -0.23 -31.25 -8.93
CA PRO A 160 1.05 -31.44 -9.58
C PRO A 160 0.88 -31.79 -11.06
N VAL A 161 1.46 -30.98 -11.93
CA VAL A 161 1.54 -31.24 -13.38
C VAL A 161 2.92 -31.76 -13.79
N GLN A 162 3.87 -31.69 -12.88
CA GLN A 162 5.22 -32.23 -13.00
C GLN A 162 5.75 -32.62 -11.63
N TYR A 163 6.67 -33.60 -11.59
CA TYR A 163 7.46 -33.88 -10.40
C TYR A 163 8.87 -34.34 -10.76
N PRO A 164 9.90 -34.02 -9.93
CA PRO A 164 11.28 -34.40 -10.18
C PRO A 164 11.52 -35.87 -9.80
N LEU A 165 12.40 -36.55 -10.53
CA LEU A 165 12.85 -37.91 -10.17
C LEU A 165 13.90 -37.90 -9.06
N ALA A 166 14.66 -36.81 -8.95
CA ALA A 166 15.61 -36.57 -7.89
C ALA A 166 15.71 -35.07 -7.64
N THR A 167 16.06 -34.67 -6.42
CA THR A 167 16.33 -33.30 -6.02
C THR A 167 17.79 -33.14 -5.56
N GLY A 168 18.24 -31.91 -5.33
CA GLY A 168 19.62 -31.62 -4.95
C GLY A 168 20.57 -31.68 -6.14
N ALA A 169 21.85 -31.96 -5.85
CA ALA A 169 22.91 -31.98 -6.86
C ALA A 169 22.63 -32.94 -8.03
N GLY A 170 21.79 -33.96 -7.83
CA GLY A 170 21.40 -34.93 -8.84
C GLY A 170 20.21 -34.53 -9.73
N PHE A 171 19.62 -33.37 -9.52
CA PHE A 171 18.47 -32.92 -10.31
C PHE A 171 18.87 -32.71 -11.77
N ASN A 172 18.28 -33.51 -12.66
CA ASN A 172 18.43 -33.41 -14.10
C ASN A 172 17.22 -33.88 -14.90
N SER A 173 16.20 -34.41 -14.23
CA SER A 173 15.05 -35.00 -14.91
C SER A 173 13.76 -34.84 -14.07
N LEU A 174 12.64 -34.76 -14.79
CA LEU A 174 11.29 -34.75 -14.20
C LEU A 174 10.32 -35.57 -15.05
N ILE A 175 9.21 -35.97 -14.45
CA ILE A 175 8.06 -36.53 -15.12
C ILE A 175 7.05 -35.43 -15.41
N ASP A 176 6.63 -35.28 -16.65
CA ASP A 176 5.52 -34.45 -17.07
C ASP A 176 4.24 -35.24 -17.09
N VAL A 177 3.35 -34.93 -16.18
CA VAL A 177 2.09 -35.67 -15.95
C VAL A 177 1.06 -35.40 -17.07
N ILE A 178 1.16 -34.22 -17.74
CA ILE A 178 0.29 -33.90 -18.88
C ILE A 178 0.68 -34.77 -20.08
N LEU A 179 1.96 -34.77 -20.41
CA LEU A 179 2.48 -35.49 -21.58
C LEU A 179 2.66 -37.01 -21.33
N MET A 180 2.68 -37.41 -20.08
CA MET A 180 3.06 -38.80 -19.68
C MET A 180 4.43 -39.19 -20.25
N LYS A 181 5.42 -38.30 -20.06
CA LYS A 181 6.80 -38.51 -20.53
C LYS A 181 7.79 -38.05 -19.45
N LYS A 182 8.97 -38.65 -19.51
CA LYS A 182 10.15 -38.20 -18.76
C LYS A 182 10.91 -37.19 -19.59
N LEU A 183 11.27 -36.09 -18.96
CA LEU A 183 12.11 -35.02 -19.53
C LEU A 183 13.47 -35.02 -18.83
N THR A 184 14.56 -35.18 -19.58
CA THR A 184 15.92 -35.25 -19.06
C THR A 184 16.79 -34.16 -19.68
N TRP A 185 17.52 -33.41 -18.89
CA TRP A 185 18.43 -32.37 -19.31
C TRP A 185 19.88 -32.78 -19.16
N LYS A 186 20.73 -32.21 -20.02
CA LYS A 186 22.18 -32.20 -19.84
C LYS A 186 22.55 -31.16 -18.79
N GLU A 187 23.76 -31.24 -18.25
CA GLU A 187 24.23 -30.31 -17.22
C GLU A 187 24.12 -28.81 -17.61
N GLU A 188 24.23 -28.52 -18.90
CA GLU A 188 24.13 -27.17 -19.47
C GLU A 188 22.70 -26.66 -19.64
N GLY A 189 21.68 -27.52 -19.37
CA GLY A 189 20.27 -27.19 -19.55
C GLY A 189 19.82 -27.19 -21.01
N GLY A 190 18.83 -26.34 -21.32
CA GLY A 190 18.28 -26.15 -22.67
C GLY A 190 17.14 -27.09 -23.03
N ALA A 191 17.14 -27.65 -24.24
CA ALA A 191 16.09 -28.58 -24.68
C ALA A 191 16.24 -29.96 -24.03
N PRO A 192 15.16 -30.52 -23.44
CA PRO A 192 15.21 -31.83 -22.83
C PRO A 192 15.25 -32.96 -23.87
N VAL A 193 15.79 -34.10 -23.47
CA VAL A 193 15.54 -35.38 -24.12
C VAL A 193 14.22 -35.93 -23.58
N ILE A 194 13.29 -36.29 -24.49
CA ILE A 194 11.97 -36.82 -24.13
C ILE A 194 12.06 -38.34 -24.20
N GLU A 195 11.77 -38.97 -23.08
CA GLU A 195 11.85 -40.43 -22.90
C GLU A 195 10.55 -40.98 -22.35
N ASP A 196 10.38 -42.29 -22.42
CA ASP A 196 9.27 -42.98 -21.74
C ASP A 196 9.49 -43.00 -20.22
N ILE A 197 8.40 -43.01 -19.50
CA ILE A 197 8.44 -43.03 -18.03
C ILE A 197 9.05 -44.39 -17.57
N PRO A 198 10.01 -44.38 -16.62
CA PRO A 198 10.54 -45.62 -16.04
C PRO A 198 9.44 -46.46 -15.40
N ALA A 199 9.58 -47.79 -15.47
CA ALA A 199 8.57 -48.72 -14.97
C ALA A 199 8.25 -48.52 -13.48
N GLU A 200 9.26 -48.15 -12.67
CA GLU A 200 9.11 -47.84 -11.25
C GLU A 200 8.29 -46.60 -10.96
N GLU A 201 8.22 -45.65 -11.88
CA GLU A 201 7.48 -44.40 -11.74
C GLU A 201 6.09 -44.41 -12.41
N MET A 202 5.80 -45.45 -13.20
CA MET A 202 4.58 -45.54 -14.00
C MET A 202 3.30 -45.48 -13.14
N GLU A 203 3.31 -46.16 -11.98
CA GLU A 203 2.18 -46.17 -11.06
C GLU A 203 1.87 -44.76 -10.52
N ARG A 204 2.90 -44.05 -10.02
CA ARG A 204 2.78 -42.69 -9.52
C ARG A 204 2.31 -41.73 -10.62
N ALA A 205 2.94 -41.80 -11.78
CA ALA A 205 2.60 -40.93 -12.92
C ALA A 205 1.13 -41.17 -13.38
N THR A 206 0.68 -42.43 -13.45
CA THR A 206 -0.69 -42.76 -13.85
C THR A 206 -1.71 -42.26 -12.82
N MET A 207 -1.41 -42.41 -11.54
CA MET A 207 -2.26 -41.88 -10.46
C MET A 207 -2.41 -40.36 -10.54
N LEU A 208 -1.32 -39.66 -10.70
CA LEU A 208 -1.33 -38.19 -10.80
C LEU A 208 -1.99 -37.72 -12.10
N HIS A 209 -1.77 -38.43 -13.21
CA HIS A 209 -2.43 -38.12 -14.48
C HIS A 209 -3.95 -38.27 -14.37
N LYS A 210 -4.43 -39.37 -13.75
CA LYS A 210 -5.87 -39.59 -13.56
C LYS A 210 -6.48 -38.50 -12.68
N ALA A 211 -5.83 -38.13 -11.58
CA ALA A 211 -6.27 -37.02 -10.73
C ALA A 211 -6.31 -35.67 -11.48
N LEU A 212 -5.32 -35.40 -12.34
CA LEU A 212 -5.30 -34.19 -13.16
C LEU A 212 -6.43 -34.20 -14.20
N VAL A 213 -6.69 -35.31 -14.86
CA VAL A 213 -7.79 -35.45 -15.84
C VAL A 213 -9.13 -35.24 -15.15
N GLU A 214 -9.35 -35.83 -13.98
CA GLU A 214 -10.55 -35.65 -13.17
C GLU A 214 -10.75 -34.20 -12.77
N ALA A 215 -9.72 -33.56 -12.21
CA ALA A 215 -9.75 -32.15 -11.86
C ALA A 215 -10.01 -31.19 -13.07
N ALA A 216 -9.47 -31.54 -14.25
CA ALA A 216 -9.74 -30.81 -15.48
C ALA A 216 -11.19 -30.99 -15.94
N ALA A 217 -11.73 -32.21 -15.90
CA ALA A 217 -13.08 -32.54 -16.31
C ALA A 217 -14.16 -31.84 -15.46
N GLU A 218 -13.92 -31.65 -14.16
CA GLU A 218 -14.85 -31.01 -13.22
C GLU A 218 -15.23 -29.56 -13.60
N ASN A 219 -14.47 -28.94 -14.47
CA ASN A 219 -14.68 -27.52 -14.84
C ASN A 219 -15.55 -27.33 -16.10
N ASP A 220 -16.03 -28.40 -16.71
CA ASP A 220 -16.85 -28.37 -17.91
C ASP A 220 -17.81 -29.56 -17.99
N GLU A 221 -19.08 -29.32 -18.21
CA GLU A 221 -20.10 -30.37 -18.26
C GLU A 221 -19.80 -31.42 -19.34
N GLN A 222 -19.37 -31.02 -20.53
CA GLN A 222 -19.09 -31.93 -21.64
C GLN A 222 -17.82 -32.77 -21.37
N LEU A 223 -16.81 -32.17 -20.77
CA LEU A 223 -15.60 -32.86 -20.37
C LEU A 223 -15.90 -33.88 -19.25
N MET A 224 -16.78 -33.51 -18.34
CA MET A 224 -17.22 -34.39 -17.25
C MET A 224 -18.00 -35.62 -17.79
N GLU A 225 -18.97 -35.40 -18.69
CA GLU A 225 -19.72 -36.49 -19.34
C GLU A 225 -18.75 -37.45 -20.05
N LYS A 226 -17.80 -36.92 -20.83
CA LYS A 226 -16.80 -37.72 -21.53
C LYS A 226 -15.90 -38.50 -20.57
N PHE A 227 -15.47 -37.87 -19.48
CA PHE A 227 -14.66 -38.54 -18.45
C PHE A 227 -15.41 -39.70 -17.79
N PHE A 228 -16.70 -39.57 -17.51
CA PHE A 228 -17.52 -40.68 -16.98
C PHE A 228 -17.69 -41.83 -17.97
N GLU A 229 -17.68 -41.57 -19.28
CA GLU A 229 -17.79 -42.58 -20.30
C GLU A 229 -16.49 -43.31 -20.60
N THR A 230 -15.36 -42.57 -20.63
CA THR A 230 -14.10 -43.09 -21.18
C THR A 230 -12.95 -43.10 -20.16
N GLU A 231 -13.09 -42.44 -19.02
CA GLU A 231 -12.03 -42.17 -18.04
C GLU A 231 -10.80 -41.43 -18.65
N GLN A 232 -10.95 -40.83 -19.83
CA GLN A 232 -9.86 -40.18 -20.57
C GLN A 232 -10.31 -38.88 -21.21
N LEU A 233 -9.38 -37.93 -21.32
CA LEU A 233 -9.49 -36.72 -22.11
C LEU A 233 -8.32 -36.65 -23.10
N THR A 234 -8.53 -36.04 -24.26
CA THR A 234 -7.43 -35.70 -25.15
C THR A 234 -6.57 -34.57 -24.52
N GLU A 235 -5.36 -34.39 -25.02
CA GLU A 235 -4.47 -33.36 -24.52
C GLU A 235 -5.09 -31.95 -24.64
N ASP A 236 -5.78 -31.64 -25.74
CA ASP A 236 -6.45 -30.35 -25.94
C ASP A 236 -7.63 -30.16 -24.99
N GLU A 237 -8.43 -31.18 -24.74
CA GLU A 237 -9.52 -31.15 -23.77
C GLU A 237 -9.01 -30.98 -22.35
N MET A 238 -7.92 -31.64 -22.01
CA MET A 238 -7.27 -31.49 -20.70
C MET A 238 -6.74 -30.06 -20.52
N ARG A 239 -6.09 -29.48 -21.55
CA ARG A 239 -5.64 -28.07 -21.56
C ARG A 239 -6.82 -27.10 -21.36
N GLU A 240 -7.94 -27.34 -22.04
CA GLU A 240 -9.15 -26.53 -21.88
C GLU A 240 -9.73 -26.63 -20.47
N GLY A 241 -9.85 -27.82 -19.92
CA GLY A 241 -10.33 -28.06 -18.54
C GLY A 241 -9.44 -27.40 -17.50
N ILE A 242 -8.11 -27.52 -17.64
CA ILE A 242 -7.16 -26.86 -16.74
C ILE A 242 -7.31 -25.34 -16.84
N ARG A 243 -7.44 -24.77 -18.05
CA ARG A 243 -7.64 -23.32 -18.25
C ARG A 243 -8.90 -22.82 -17.54
N LYS A 244 -10.03 -23.50 -17.72
CA LYS A 244 -11.29 -23.17 -17.03
C LYS A 244 -11.13 -23.27 -15.51
N GLY A 245 -10.47 -24.33 -15.03
CA GLY A 245 -10.16 -24.52 -13.61
C GLY A 245 -9.24 -23.44 -13.04
N MET A 246 -8.29 -22.94 -13.82
CA MET A 246 -7.46 -21.80 -13.41
C MET A 246 -8.28 -20.52 -13.28
N VAL A 247 -9.17 -20.23 -14.23
CA VAL A 247 -10.03 -19.02 -14.21
C VAL A 247 -11.00 -19.06 -13.04
N THR A 248 -11.58 -20.20 -12.72
CA THR A 248 -12.48 -20.38 -11.57
C THR A 248 -11.75 -20.57 -10.25
N ARG A 249 -10.41 -20.68 -10.28
CA ARG A 249 -9.56 -20.97 -9.12
C ARG A 249 -9.87 -22.32 -8.44
N SER A 250 -10.32 -23.27 -9.20
CA SER A 250 -10.49 -24.68 -8.77
C SER A 250 -9.23 -25.52 -8.98
N ILE A 251 -8.32 -25.09 -9.88
CA ILE A 251 -7.03 -25.72 -10.12
C ILE A 251 -5.90 -24.69 -10.01
N PHE A 252 -4.88 -25.05 -9.26
CA PHE A 252 -3.59 -24.35 -9.18
C PHE A 252 -2.49 -25.31 -9.65
N PRO A 253 -2.06 -25.25 -10.92
CA PRO A 253 -1.03 -26.17 -11.43
C PRO A 253 0.30 -25.96 -10.68
N VAL A 254 0.96 -27.08 -10.31
CA VAL A 254 2.27 -27.06 -9.67
C VAL A 254 3.32 -27.52 -10.67
N PHE A 255 4.24 -26.63 -11.03
CA PHE A 255 5.36 -26.86 -11.94
C PHE A 255 6.68 -26.99 -11.20
N CYS A 256 7.66 -27.54 -11.90
CA CYS A 256 9.02 -27.80 -11.43
C CYS A 256 10.05 -27.19 -12.39
N VAL A 257 10.98 -26.37 -11.88
CA VAL A 257 12.08 -25.81 -12.68
C VAL A 257 13.37 -25.69 -11.85
N CYS A 258 14.49 -25.63 -12.56
CA CYS A 258 15.74 -25.07 -12.06
C CYS A 258 16.17 -23.95 -13.01
N ALA A 259 15.70 -22.74 -12.77
CA ALA A 259 15.93 -21.58 -13.63
C ALA A 259 17.43 -21.24 -13.78
N ALA A 260 18.22 -21.45 -12.71
CA ALA A 260 19.66 -21.20 -12.74
C ALA A 260 20.40 -22.12 -13.75
N LYS A 261 19.95 -23.37 -13.91
CA LYS A 261 20.50 -24.35 -14.85
C LYS A 261 19.71 -24.45 -16.18
N ASP A 262 18.67 -23.64 -16.36
CA ASP A 262 17.82 -23.68 -17.54
C ASP A 262 17.16 -25.06 -17.78
N MET A 263 16.64 -25.63 -16.70
CA MET A 263 15.93 -26.92 -16.75
C MET A 263 14.45 -26.70 -16.44
N GLY A 264 13.55 -27.14 -17.31
CA GLY A 264 12.11 -27.03 -17.17
C GLY A 264 11.49 -25.72 -17.69
N VAL A 265 12.28 -24.67 -17.95
CA VAL A 265 11.75 -23.32 -18.30
C VAL A 265 11.08 -23.32 -19.67
N GLY A 266 11.66 -23.99 -20.68
CA GLY A 266 11.03 -24.11 -22.01
C GLY A 266 9.66 -24.78 -21.95
N ARG A 267 9.50 -25.82 -21.13
CA ARG A 267 8.21 -26.51 -20.93
C ARG A 267 7.20 -25.63 -20.20
N LEU A 268 7.64 -24.85 -19.21
CA LEU A 268 6.79 -23.85 -18.57
C LEU A 268 6.29 -22.83 -19.60
N MET A 269 7.16 -22.28 -20.45
CA MET A 269 6.78 -21.32 -21.50
C MET A 269 5.77 -21.92 -22.50
N GLU A 270 5.93 -23.18 -22.86
CA GLU A 270 4.95 -23.90 -23.68
C GLU A 270 3.57 -23.96 -23.00
N PHE A 271 3.52 -24.30 -21.72
CA PHE A 271 2.28 -24.30 -20.95
C PHE A 271 1.68 -22.88 -20.87
N LEU A 272 2.48 -21.87 -20.62
CA LEU A 272 2.02 -20.48 -20.59
C LEU A 272 1.41 -20.07 -21.93
N GLY A 273 2.03 -20.44 -23.03
CA GLY A 273 1.52 -20.19 -24.39
C GLY A 273 0.20 -20.90 -24.69
N ASN A 274 0.05 -22.17 -24.27
CA ASN A 274 -1.04 -23.03 -24.68
C ASN A 274 -2.22 -23.10 -23.67
N VAL A 275 -1.96 -22.95 -22.39
CA VAL A 275 -2.96 -23.23 -21.33
C VAL A 275 -3.42 -21.98 -20.58
N VAL A 276 -2.52 -21.08 -20.24
CA VAL A 276 -2.89 -19.85 -19.48
C VAL A 276 -3.98 -19.06 -20.20
N PRO A 277 -5.00 -18.54 -19.51
CA PRO A 277 -6.09 -17.80 -20.15
C PRO A 277 -5.63 -16.54 -20.87
N TYR A 278 -6.31 -16.20 -21.95
CA TYR A 278 -6.21 -14.90 -22.61
C TYR A 278 -7.03 -13.84 -21.84
N VAL A 279 -6.79 -12.58 -22.16
CA VAL A 279 -7.49 -11.48 -21.50
C VAL A 279 -9.02 -11.57 -21.62
N ASN A 280 -9.53 -12.03 -22.74
CA ASN A 280 -10.96 -12.18 -23.03
C ASN A 280 -11.61 -13.46 -22.45
N GLU A 281 -10.82 -14.38 -21.93
CA GLU A 281 -11.28 -15.54 -21.17
C GLU A 281 -11.38 -15.26 -19.67
N MET A 282 -10.87 -14.11 -19.23
CA MET A 282 -10.91 -13.67 -17.85
C MET A 282 -12.28 -13.07 -17.50
N PRO A 283 -12.67 -13.04 -16.22
CA PRO A 283 -13.88 -12.34 -15.76
C PRO A 283 -13.93 -10.91 -16.27
N ALA A 284 -15.14 -10.43 -16.53
CA ALA A 284 -15.39 -9.09 -17.05
C ALA A 284 -14.72 -8.00 -16.19
N VAL A 285 -14.07 -7.05 -16.85
CA VAL A 285 -13.52 -5.85 -16.21
C VAL A 285 -14.60 -4.77 -16.21
N TYR A 286 -14.71 -4.07 -15.08
CA TYR A 286 -15.70 -3.01 -14.90
C TYR A 286 -14.99 -1.65 -14.73
N ASN A 287 -15.60 -0.62 -15.32
CA ASN A 287 -15.17 0.76 -15.07
C ASN A 287 -15.69 1.27 -13.70
N SER A 288 -15.40 2.51 -13.35
CA SER A 288 -15.81 3.12 -12.08
C SER A 288 -17.33 3.30 -11.93
N ARG A 289 -18.08 3.20 -13.02
CA ARG A 289 -19.56 3.26 -13.04
C ARG A 289 -20.20 1.87 -12.99
N GLY A 290 -19.41 0.80 -12.95
CA GLY A 290 -19.92 -0.58 -12.97
C GLY A 290 -20.31 -1.09 -14.36
N GLU A 291 -19.88 -0.43 -15.43
CA GLU A 291 -20.11 -0.86 -16.81
C GLU A 291 -19.01 -1.81 -17.25
N VAL A 292 -19.37 -2.86 -18.00
CA VAL A 292 -18.43 -3.82 -18.56
C VAL A 292 -17.57 -3.14 -19.64
N VAL A 293 -16.26 -3.37 -19.56
CA VAL A 293 -15.30 -2.92 -20.58
C VAL A 293 -14.81 -4.15 -21.33
N PRO A 294 -15.24 -4.37 -22.58
CA PRO A 294 -14.84 -5.54 -23.35
C PRO A 294 -13.39 -5.40 -23.85
N PRO A 295 -12.52 -6.38 -23.60
CA PRO A 295 -11.13 -6.34 -24.06
C PRO A 295 -11.03 -6.83 -25.54
N VAL A 296 -11.68 -6.13 -26.45
CA VAL A 296 -11.73 -6.46 -27.88
C VAL A 296 -11.29 -5.27 -28.74
N GLU A 297 -10.75 -5.55 -29.92
CA GLU A 297 -10.16 -4.55 -30.81
C GLU A 297 -11.18 -3.60 -31.44
N ASP A 298 -12.39 -4.10 -31.70
CA ASP A 298 -13.45 -3.31 -32.35
C ASP A 298 -14.16 -2.32 -31.40
N ALA A 299 -13.86 -2.38 -30.10
CA ALA A 299 -14.39 -1.43 -29.12
C ALA A 299 -13.64 -0.08 -29.20
N PRO A 300 -14.25 1.02 -28.73
CA PRO A 300 -13.55 2.28 -28.58
C PRO A 300 -12.32 2.17 -27.67
N THR A 301 -11.24 2.83 -28.04
CA THR A 301 -9.97 2.74 -27.32
C THR A 301 -10.08 3.32 -25.90
N SER A 302 -9.62 2.54 -24.92
CA SER A 302 -9.43 2.98 -23.54
C SER A 302 -8.13 2.36 -22.99
N ILE A 303 -7.28 3.18 -22.40
CA ILE A 303 -6.00 2.74 -21.82
C ILE A 303 -5.88 3.20 -20.37
N TYR A 304 -5.26 2.35 -19.54
CA TYR A 304 -5.06 2.60 -18.13
C TYR A 304 -3.58 2.68 -17.79
N PHE A 305 -3.15 3.80 -17.22
CA PHE A 305 -1.77 4.03 -16.81
C PHE A 305 -1.53 3.50 -15.40
N PHE A 306 -0.75 2.43 -15.28
CA PHE A 306 -0.56 1.74 -14.01
C PHE A 306 0.78 2.01 -13.33
N LYS A 307 1.76 2.55 -14.06
CA LYS A 307 3.10 2.81 -13.53
C LYS A 307 3.75 3.98 -14.24
N THR A 308 4.45 4.82 -13.49
CA THR A 308 5.40 5.82 -14.00
C THR A 308 6.80 5.42 -13.53
N GLY A 309 7.78 5.47 -14.41
CA GLY A 309 9.19 5.34 -14.08
C GLY A 309 9.93 6.59 -14.53
N VAL A 310 10.99 6.97 -13.83
CA VAL A 310 11.86 8.07 -14.23
C VAL A 310 13.24 7.51 -14.60
N GLU A 311 13.63 7.72 -15.84
CA GLU A 311 14.89 7.21 -16.35
C GLU A 311 15.85 8.34 -16.72
N PRO A 312 17.15 8.20 -16.43
CA PRO A 312 18.16 9.17 -16.85
C PRO A 312 18.08 9.42 -18.36
N HIS A 313 18.18 10.68 -18.78
CA HIS A 313 18.20 11.14 -20.18
C HIS A 313 16.88 11.01 -20.97
N ILE A 314 15.88 10.26 -20.47
CA ILE A 314 14.59 10.07 -21.14
C ILE A 314 13.50 10.86 -20.39
N GLY A 315 13.59 10.94 -19.08
CA GLY A 315 12.58 11.50 -18.21
C GLY A 315 11.51 10.49 -17.82
N GLU A 316 10.27 10.93 -17.74
CA GLU A 316 9.15 10.07 -17.35
C GLU A 316 8.78 9.08 -18.46
N VAL A 317 8.67 7.83 -18.09
CA VAL A 317 8.16 6.71 -18.90
C VAL A 317 6.87 6.23 -18.26
N GLN A 318 5.76 6.36 -18.98
CA GLN A 318 4.46 5.92 -18.49
C GLN A 318 4.08 4.57 -19.08
N TYR A 319 3.82 3.60 -18.22
CA TYR A 319 3.40 2.25 -18.59
C TYR A 319 1.88 2.15 -18.52
N PHE A 320 1.29 1.51 -19.52
CA PHE A 320 -0.15 1.37 -19.62
C PHE A 320 -0.57 0.00 -20.12
N LYS A 321 -1.81 -0.38 -19.78
CA LYS A 321 -2.53 -1.52 -20.38
C LYS A 321 -3.63 -0.99 -21.29
N VAL A 322 -3.76 -1.56 -22.48
CA VAL A 322 -4.89 -1.30 -23.37
C VAL A 322 -6.09 -2.10 -22.83
N MET A 323 -7.09 -1.40 -22.32
CA MET A 323 -8.26 -2.03 -21.69
C MET A 323 -9.33 -2.42 -22.73
N SER A 324 -9.45 -1.64 -23.81
CA SER A 324 -10.33 -1.90 -24.94
C SER A 324 -9.82 -1.21 -26.20
N GLY A 325 -10.19 -1.70 -27.35
CA GLY A 325 -9.85 -1.11 -28.65
C GLY A 325 -8.38 -1.31 -29.04
N VAL A 326 -7.89 -0.41 -29.85
CA VAL A 326 -6.51 -0.37 -30.36
C VAL A 326 -5.97 1.04 -30.21
N VAL A 327 -4.81 1.19 -29.59
CA VAL A 327 -4.08 2.46 -29.54
C VAL A 327 -3.01 2.47 -30.63
N LYS A 328 -2.91 3.56 -31.39
CA LYS A 328 -1.95 3.74 -32.49
C LYS A 328 -1.01 4.90 -32.21
N GLU A 329 0.18 4.83 -32.79
CA GLU A 329 1.11 5.96 -32.77
C GLU A 329 0.44 7.18 -33.41
N GLY A 330 0.50 8.30 -32.72
CA GLY A 330 -0.09 9.56 -33.16
C GLY A 330 -1.54 9.81 -32.71
N ASP A 331 -2.18 8.85 -32.05
CA ASP A 331 -3.54 9.02 -31.55
C ASP A 331 -3.63 10.17 -30.52
N ASP A 332 -4.70 10.95 -30.62
CA ASP A 332 -5.06 11.96 -29.65
C ASP A 332 -6.13 11.38 -28.71
N LEU A 333 -5.81 11.26 -27.43
CA LEU A 333 -6.66 10.67 -26.41
C LEU A 333 -7.05 11.71 -25.35
N GLN A 334 -8.25 11.54 -24.77
CA GLN A 334 -8.77 12.38 -23.69
C GLN A 334 -8.47 11.74 -22.33
N ASN A 335 -7.81 12.48 -21.42
CA ASN A 335 -7.63 12.06 -20.04
C ASN A 335 -8.96 12.23 -19.27
N ALA A 336 -9.58 11.13 -18.88
CA ALA A 336 -10.86 11.10 -18.16
C ALA A 336 -10.78 11.65 -16.73
N ASP A 337 -9.57 11.63 -16.14
CA ASP A 337 -9.34 12.05 -14.76
C ASP A 337 -8.98 13.53 -14.65
N ARG A 338 -8.35 14.10 -15.67
CA ARG A 338 -7.78 15.44 -15.64
C ARG A 338 -8.39 16.39 -16.70
N GLY A 339 -9.14 15.85 -17.64
CA GLY A 339 -9.76 16.64 -18.72
C GLY A 339 -8.81 17.15 -19.79
N SER A 340 -7.52 16.78 -19.75
CA SER A 340 -6.51 17.16 -20.73
C SER A 340 -6.54 16.26 -21.96
N LYS A 341 -6.04 16.78 -23.09
CA LYS A 341 -5.78 15.98 -24.30
C LYS A 341 -4.31 15.61 -24.37
N GLU A 342 -4.05 14.34 -24.64
CA GLU A 342 -2.71 13.78 -24.74
C GLU A 342 -2.52 13.12 -26.12
N ARG A 343 -1.34 13.31 -26.69
CA ARG A 343 -0.97 12.68 -27.95
C ARG A 343 -0.01 11.53 -27.70
N MET A 344 -0.39 10.35 -28.17
CA MET A 344 0.42 9.13 -28.12
C MET A 344 1.48 9.18 -29.23
N ALA A 345 2.44 10.10 -29.09
CA ALA A 345 3.41 10.39 -30.14
C ALA A 345 4.31 9.19 -30.49
N GLN A 346 4.58 8.34 -29.51
CA GLN A 346 5.39 7.12 -29.67
C GLN A 346 4.83 6.03 -28.77
N LEU A 347 4.83 4.81 -29.29
CA LEU A 347 4.45 3.61 -28.55
C LEU A 347 5.62 2.64 -28.49
N PHE A 348 5.80 2.02 -27.35
CA PHE A 348 6.86 1.04 -27.14
C PHE A 348 6.34 -0.18 -26.40
N VAL A 349 6.97 -1.31 -26.63
CA VAL A 349 6.99 -2.45 -25.74
C VAL A 349 8.32 -2.50 -25.02
N CYS A 350 8.31 -2.97 -23.76
CA CYS A 350 9.48 -2.91 -22.89
C CYS A 350 10.05 -4.30 -22.61
N SER A 351 11.37 -4.36 -22.46
CA SER A 351 12.11 -5.47 -21.87
C SER A 351 13.15 -4.86 -20.93
N GLY A 352 12.72 -4.56 -19.69
CA GLY A 352 13.51 -3.78 -18.75
C GLY A 352 13.79 -2.37 -19.27
N ALA A 353 15.06 -1.99 -19.31
CA ALA A 353 15.48 -0.71 -19.86
C ALA A 353 15.36 -0.62 -21.40
N ASN A 354 15.29 -1.74 -22.10
CA ASN A 354 15.20 -1.78 -23.55
C ASN A 354 13.76 -1.53 -24.01
N ARG A 355 13.63 -0.75 -25.09
CA ARG A 355 12.32 -0.41 -25.69
C ARG A 355 12.36 -0.66 -27.17
N GLU A 356 11.34 -1.35 -27.66
CA GLU A 356 11.11 -1.54 -29.09
C GLU A 356 9.91 -0.72 -29.51
N LYS A 357 10.10 0.13 -30.55
CA LYS A 357 9.04 0.96 -31.08
C LYS A 357 8.02 0.12 -31.82
N VAL A 358 6.72 0.38 -31.55
CA VAL A 358 5.61 -0.28 -32.25
C VAL A 358 4.64 0.74 -32.82
N SER A 359 3.92 0.37 -33.88
CA SER A 359 2.93 1.25 -34.49
C SER A 359 1.59 1.25 -33.80
N GLN A 360 1.25 0.14 -33.14
CA GLN A 360 -0.02 -0.02 -32.42
C GLN A 360 0.07 -1.10 -31.36
N LEU A 361 -0.86 -1.04 -30.38
CA LEU A 361 -1.08 -2.05 -29.36
C LEU A 361 -2.59 -2.32 -29.25
N SER A 362 -2.96 -3.59 -29.14
CA SER A 362 -4.35 -4.07 -29.11
C SER A 362 -4.84 -4.24 -27.67
N ALA A 363 -6.16 -4.39 -27.51
CA ALA A 363 -6.80 -4.71 -26.25
C ALA A 363 -6.10 -5.87 -25.52
N GLY A 364 -5.84 -5.71 -24.24
CA GLY A 364 -5.11 -6.65 -23.39
C GLY A 364 -3.60 -6.43 -23.37
N ASP A 365 -3.02 -5.69 -24.30
CA ASP A 365 -1.58 -5.51 -24.40
C ASP A 365 -1.04 -4.47 -23.39
N ILE A 366 0.22 -4.67 -23.02
CA ILE A 366 0.97 -3.78 -22.13
C ILE A 366 2.06 -3.08 -22.93
N GLY A 367 2.09 -1.76 -22.82
CA GLY A 367 3.10 -0.94 -23.46
C GLY A 367 3.54 0.23 -22.61
N CYS A 368 4.40 1.05 -23.15
CA CYS A 368 4.79 2.31 -22.55
C CYS A 368 4.90 3.43 -23.57
N THR A 369 4.90 4.64 -23.08
CA THR A 369 5.08 5.87 -23.84
C THR A 369 5.89 6.87 -23.05
N VAL A 370 6.32 7.93 -23.71
CA VAL A 370 7.13 9.00 -23.14
C VAL A 370 6.58 10.37 -23.53
N LYS A 371 6.99 11.41 -22.80
CA LYS A 371 6.70 12.82 -23.12
C LYS A 371 5.19 13.18 -23.08
N LEU A 372 4.39 12.50 -22.28
CA LEU A 372 3.05 12.98 -21.97
C LEU A 372 3.13 14.20 -21.04
N LYS A 373 2.15 15.11 -21.15
CA LYS A 373 2.18 16.41 -20.44
C LYS A 373 1.52 16.35 -19.08
N ASP A 374 0.37 15.69 -19.00
CA ASP A 374 -0.48 15.70 -17.81
C ASP A 374 -1.12 14.32 -17.57
N VAL A 375 -0.28 13.29 -17.53
CA VAL A 375 -0.69 11.92 -17.20
C VAL A 375 0.00 11.45 -15.93
N ARG A 376 -0.73 10.80 -15.05
CA ARG A 376 -0.23 10.24 -13.81
C ARG A 376 -0.62 8.77 -13.68
N THR A 377 0.11 8.05 -12.84
CA THR A 377 -0.26 6.68 -12.43
C THR A 377 -1.71 6.67 -11.92
N GLY A 378 -2.51 5.74 -12.44
CA GLY A 378 -3.93 5.61 -12.15
C GLY A 378 -4.86 6.33 -13.13
N ASN A 379 -4.34 7.13 -14.09
CA ASN A 379 -5.19 7.82 -15.05
C ASN A 379 -5.71 6.89 -16.16
N THR A 380 -6.87 7.25 -16.68
CA THR A 380 -7.51 6.62 -17.84
C THR A 380 -7.49 7.60 -19.02
N LEU A 381 -7.03 7.16 -20.19
CA LEU A 381 -7.13 7.91 -21.42
C LEU A 381 -8.04 7.19 -22.42
N ASN A 382 -8.93 7.96 -23.05
CA ASN A 382 -9.95 7.46 -23.97
C ASN A 382 -9.82 8.03 -25.38
N GLY A 383 -10.00 7.18 -26.36
CA GLY A 383 -10.22 7.56 -27.74
C GLY A 383 -11.66 8.02 -27.99
N LYS A 384 -11.93 8.45 -29.21
CA LYS A 384 -13.27 8.88 -29.62
C LYS A 384 -14.29 7.75 -29.42
N GLY A 385 -15.37 8.06 -28.72
CA GLY A 385 -16.48 7.11 -28.46
C GLY A 385 -16.31 6.29 -27.18
N SER A 386 -15.21 6.47 -26.42
CA SER A 386 -15.05 5.90 -25.08
C SER A 386 -15.18 7.00 -24.02
N GLU A 387 -15.85 6.66 -22.90
CA GLU A 387 -15.97 7.50 -21.70
C GLU A 387 -15.64 6.71 -20.43
N HIS A 388 -14.88 5.63 -20.58
CA HIS A 388 -14.50 4.80 -19.45
C HIS A 388 -13.58 5.57 -18.48
N ARG A 389 -13.70 5.24 -17.21
CA ARG A 389 -12.77 5.64 -16.16
C ARG A 389 -12.55 4.46 -15.25
N PHE A 390 -11.31 4.06 -15.02
CA PHE A 390 -11.00 2.97 -14.13
C PHE A 390 -10.71 3.49 -12.73
N ASN A 391 -10.99 2.64 -11.74
CA ASN A 391 -10.68 2.97 -10.35
C ASN A 391 -9.16 2.94 -10.13
N PHE A 392 -8.68 3.81 -9.24
CA PHE A 392 -7.31 3.73 -8.76
C PHE A 392 -7.07 2.40 -8.03
N ILE A 393 -5.88 1.85 -8.19
CA ILE A 393 -5.48 0.64 -7.47
C ILE A 393 -5.50 0.92 -5.98
N LYS A 394 -6.18 0.06 -5.21
CA LYS A 394 -6.23 0.15 -3.76
C LYS A 394 -4.99 -0.51 -3.18
N TYR A 395 -4.07 0.31 -2.72
CA TYR A 395 -2.86 -0.15 -2.05
C TYR A 395 -3.10 -0.42 -0.57
N PRO A 396 -2.28 -1.29 0.07
CA PRO A 396 -2.31 -1.47 1.51
C PRO A 396 -1.97 -0.17 2.23
N ASN A 397 -2.56 0.03 3.40
CA ASN A 397 -2.19 1.16 4.25
C ASN A 397 -0.71 1.10 4.65
N PRO A 398 -0.03 2.24 4.75
CA PRO A 398 1.34 2.28 5.23
C PRO A 398 1.46 1.71 6.65
N LYS A 399 2.56 1.01 6.91
CA LYS A 399 2.85 0.36 8.19
C LYS A 399 4.00 1.02 8.96
N PHE A 400 4.75 1.92 8.30
CA PHE A 400 5.95 2.51 8.85
C PHE A 400 6.03 4.00 8.54
N THR A 401 6.30 4.83 9.55
CA THR A 401 6.30 6.30 9.43
C THR A 401 7.58 6.89 10.00
N ARG A 402 8.15 7.87 9.30
CA ARG A 402 9.25 8.72 9.77
C ARG A 402 8.98 10.17 9.42
N ALA A 403 9.47 11.08 10.23
CA ALA A 403 9.62 12.46 9.84
C ALA A 403 10.89 12.63 9.00
N ILE A 404 10.84 13.50 8.00
CA ILE A 404 11.95 13.75 7.07
C ILE A 404 12.25 15.25 7.00
N ARG A 405 13.52 15.59 6.89
CA ARG A 405 13.96 16.95 6.58
C ARG A 405 15.19 16.93 5.69
N ALA A 406 15.36 17.97 4.89
CA ALA A 406 16.61 18.22 4.21
C ALA A 406 17.67 18.66 5.23
N VAL A 407 18.90 18.14 5.11
CA VAL A 407 20.02 18.58 5.97
C VAL A 407 20.31 20.06 5.74
N ASN A 408 20.25 20.49 4.49
CA ASN A 408 20.29 21.91 4.11
C ASN A 408 18.86 22.43 3.94
N GLU A 409 18.39 23.31 4.82
CA GLU A 409 17.04 23.87 4.79
C GLU A 409 16.68 24.55 3.46
N ALA A 410 17.66 25.13 2.75
CA ALA A 410 17.45 25.73 1.44
C ALA A 410 17.02 24.72 0.36
N GLU A 411 17.21 23.43 0.58
CA GLU A 411 16.80 22.35 -0.33
C GLU A 411 15.41 21.78 -0.03
N THR A 412 14.69 22.32 0.98
CA THR A 412 13.37 21.80 1.39
C THR A 412 12.36 21.79 0.24
N GLU A 413 12.28 22.86 -0.56
CA GLU A 413 11.38 22.91 -1.73
C GLU A 413 11.76 21.86 -2.78
N LYS A 414 13.05 21.68 -3.04
CA LYS A 414 13.56 20.67 -3.95
C LYS A 414 13.24 19.26 -3.46
N MET A 415 13.39 19.01 -2.15
CA MET A 415 13.00 17.73 -1.51
C MET A 415 11.50 17.46 -1.69
N MET A 416 10.64 18.46 -1.47
CA MET A 416 9.18 18.29 -1.65
C MET A 416 8.79 17.98 -3.10
N ALA A 417 9.45 18.61 -4.06
CA ALA A 417 9.27 18.32 -5.49
C ALA A 417 9.70 16.89 -5.83
N ALA A 418 10.86 16.44 -5.31
CA ALA A 418 11.35 15.08 -5.50
C ALA A 418 10.42 14.04 -4.87
N LEU A 419 9.93 14.28 -3.64
CA LEU A 419 8.94 13.42 -2.98
C LEU A 419 7.64 13.31 -3.79
N THR A 420 7.18 14.41 -4.38
CA THR A 420 5.98 14.42 -5.23
C THR A 420 6.18 13.56 -6.48
N ARG A 421 7.36 13.59 -7.09
CA ARG A 421 7.72 12.74 -8.23
C ARG A 421 7.80 11.27 -7.82
N LEU A 422 8.52 10.95 -6.73
CA LEU A 422 8.68 9.57 -6.25
C LEU A 422 7.34 8.89 -5.95
N ARG A 423 6.34 9.63 -5.47
CA ARG A 423 4.97 9.12 -5.30
C ARG A 423 4.27 8.72 -6.61
N GLN A 424 4.72 9.20 -7.77
CA GLN A 424 4.21 8.73 -9.06
C GLN A 424 4.87 7.42 -9.46
N GLU A 425 6.13 7.20 -9.05
CA GLU A 425 6.86 5.97 -9.31
C GLU A 425 6.39 4.83 -8.39
N ASP A 426 6.17 5.14 -7.11
CA ASP A 426 5.57 4.22 -6.14
C ASP A 426 4.47 4.92 -5.32
N PRO A 427 3.18 4.69 -5.64
CA PRO A 427 2.05 5.28 -4.93
C PRO A 427 1.92 4.85 -3.46
N THR A 428 2.65 3.83 -3.03
CA THR A 428 2.65 3.39 -1.63
C THR A 428 3.55 4.21 -0.72
N TRP A 429 4.40 5.09 -1.27
CA TRP A 429 4.99 6.18 -0.53
C TRP A 429 3.97 7.29 -0.33
N VAL A 430 3.53 7.48 0.91
CA VAL A 430 2.59 8.54 1.26
C VAL A 430 3.36 9.67 1.95
N VAL A 431 3.16 10.90 1.49
CA VAL A 431 3.82 12.09 2.05
C VAL A 431 2.76 13.00 2.63
N GLU A 432 2.92 13.37 3.88
CA GLU A 432 2.04 14.26 4.61
C GLU A 432 2.83 15.47 5.15
N GLN A 433 2.36 16.67 4.87
CA GLN A 433 2.89 17.88 5.48
C GLN A 433 2.02 18.26 6.68
N SER A 434 2.43 17.84 7.86
CA SER A 434 1.70 18.11 9.11
C SER A 434 1.98 19.55 9.59
N LYS A 435 1.00 20.43 9.45
CA LYS A 435 1.06 21.80 9.98
C LYS A 435 1.12 21.81 11.50
N GLU A 436 0.38 20.94 12.14
CA GLU A 436 0.32 20.80 13.60
C GLU A 436 1.69 20.40 14.18
N LEU A 437 2.28 19.34 13.64
CA LEU A 437 3.55 18.81 14.13
C LEU A 437 4.74 19.61 13.61
N ARG A 438 4.54 20.48 12.61
CA ARG A 438 5.59 21.18 11.86
C ARG A 438 6.64 20.20 11.34
N GLN A 439 6.17 19.12 10.77
CA GLN A 439 6.99 18.04 10.22
C GLN A 439 6.46 17.63 8.84
N VAL A 440 7.37 17.22 7.98
CA VAL A 440 7.04 16.44 6.80
C VAL A 440 7.15 14.97 7.22
N LEU A 441 6.06 14.23 7.08
CA LEU A 441 5.98 12.80 7.39
C LEU A 441 6.02 12.01 6.09
N VAL A 442 6.77 10.93 6.08
CA VAL A 442 6.78 9.94 5.02
C VAL A 442 6.36 8.59 5.59
N HIS A 443 5.43 7.97 4.90
CA HIS A 443 4.87 6.69 5.28
C HIS A 443 5.19 5.67 4.20
N GLY A 444 5.52 4.46 4.60
CA GLY A 444 5.82 3.35 3.70
C GLY A 444 5.36 2.01 4.26
N GLN A 445 5.64 0.93 3.53
CA GLN A 445 5.25 -0.41 3.92
C GLN A 445 6.19 -1.04 4.95
N GLY A 446 7.42 -0.56 5.05
CA GLY A 446 8.40 -1.01 6.03
C GLY A 446 9.62 -0.09 6.07
N GLU A 447 10.57 -0.44 6.90
CA GLU A 447 11.81 0.34 7.08
C GLU A 447 12.64 0.36 5.80
N PHE A 448 12.75 -0.79 5.12
CA PHE A 448 13.50 -0.91 3.89
C PHE A 448 12.90 -0.08 2.75
N HIS A 449 11.57 0.02 2.69
CA HIS A 449 10.87 0.87 1.75
C HIS A 449 11.24 2.36 1.91
N LEU A 450 11.26 2.87 3.16
CA LEU A 450 11.68 4.26 3.41
C LEU A 450 13.20 4.46 3.22
N ARG A 451 14.02 3.46 3.50
CA ARG A 451 15.46 3.51 3.20
C ARG A 451 15.72 3.63 1.69
N THR A 452 14.92 2.96 0.87
CA THR A 452 14.97 3.10 -0.59
C THR A 452 14.57 4.51 -1.05
N LEU A 453 13.53 5.10 -0.46
CA LEU A 453 13.16 6.49 -0.71
C LEU A 453 14.31 7.44 -0.37
N LYS A 454 14.96 7.25 0.77
CA LYS A 454 16.17 8.02 1.16
C LYS A 454 17.28 7.85 0.13
N TRP A 455 17.54 6.61 -0.30
CA TRP A 455 18.55 6.33 -1.32
C TRP A 455 18.28 7.10 -2.62
N CYS A 456 17.02 7.13 -3.08
CA CYS A 456 16.63 7.87 -4.29
C CYS A 456 16.89 9.37 -4.11
N LEU A 457 16.48 9.98 -3.00
CA LEU A 457 16.72 11.40 -2.73
C LEU A 457 18.21 11.75 -2.72
N GLU A 458 19.04 10.93 -2.07
CA GLU A 458 20.47 11.19 -1.91
C GLU A 458 21.29 10.89 -3.17
N ASN A 459 20.96 9.82 -3.90
CA ASN A 459 21.77 9.35 -5.02
C ASN A 459 21.25 9.81 -6.39
N ILE A 460 19.94 9.99 -6.57
CA ILE A 460 19.36 10.47 -7.81
C ILE A 460 19.18 11.99 -7.76
N ASP A 461 18.47 12.49 -6.76
CA ASP A 461 18.15 13.92 -6.64
C ASP A 461 19.27 14.76 -6.03
N LYS A 462 20.29 14.10 -5.44
CA LYS A 462 21.43 14.74 -4.77
C LYS A 462 21.02 15.66 -3.63
N ILE A 463 20.04 15.23 -2.83
CA ILE A 463 19.52 15.94 -1.67
C ILE A 463 19.84 15.10 -0.44
N GLN A 464 20.69 15.60 0.44
CA GLN A 464 20.96 14.96 1.72
C GLN A 464 19.78 15.14 2.67
N ILE A 465 19.27 14.03 3.21
CA ILE A 465 18.11 14.04 4.09
C ILE A 465 18.41 13.32 5.40
N GLU A 466 17.66 13.68 6.41
CA GLU A 466 17.66 13.03 7.71
C GLU A 466 16.26 12.54 8.06
N PHE A 467 16.17 11.27 8.50
CA PHE A 467 14.99 10.75 9.16
C PHE A 467 15.07 10.98 10.66
N TYR A 468 13.96 11.38 11.25
CA TYR A 468 13.83 11.56 12.68
C TYR A 468 12.47 11.10 13.17
N GLN A 469 12.28 11.08 14.48
CA GLN A 469 11.05 10.55 15.06
C GLN A 469 9.86 11.46 14.81
N GLN A 470 8.72 10.87 14.45
CA GLN A 470 7.45 11.57 14.39
C GLN A 470 7.08 12.09 15.78
N ARG A 471 6.67 13.33 15.86
CA ARG A 471 6.07 13.91 17.07
C ARG A 471 4.68 13.33 17.29
N ILE A 472 4.30 13.18 18.54
CA ILE A 472 2.96 12.71 18.89
C ILE A 472 2.01 13.90 18.97
N PRO A 473 0.86 13.89 18.30
CA PRO A 473 -0.11 14.97 18.33
C PRO A 473 -0.93 14.90 19.63
N TYR A 474 -0.33 15.28 20.75
CA TYR A 474 -1.03 15.38 22.03
C TYR A 474 -2.15 16.42 21.96
N ARG A 475 -3.10 16.32 22.91
CA ARG A 475 -4.16 17.32 23.12
C ARG A 475 -4.16 17.75 24.58
N GLU A 476 -4.72 18.92 24.82
CA GLU A 476 -4.95 19.43 26.16
C GLU A 476 -6.45 19.55 26.43
N THR A 477 -6.85 19.27 27.64
CA THR A 477 -8.23 19.47 28.12
C THR A 477 -8.19 19.89 29.58
N ILE A 478 -9.36 20.18 30.13
CA ILE A 478 -9.53 20.57 31.56
C ILE A 478 -10.48 19.62 32.25
N THR A 479 -10.41 19.56 33.57
CA THR A 479 -11.19 18.61 34.39
C THR A 479 -12.19 19.27 35.32
N LYS A 480 -12.10 20.56 35.57
CA LYS A 480 -13.00 21.30 36.44
C LYS A 480 -13.24 22.71 35.92
N ALA A 481 -14.28 23.36 36.43
CA ALA A 481 -14.53 24.76 36.15
C ALA A 481 -13.51 25.66 36.86
N ALA A 482 -13.09 26.72 36.20
CA ALA A 482 -12.25 27.78 36.77
C ALA A 482 -12.57 29.11 36.09
N ARG A 483 -12.31 30.18 36.85
CA ARG A 483 -12.47 31.55 36.33
C ARG A 483 -11.14 32.29 36.30
N ALA A 484 -11.02 33.24 35.39
CA ALA A 484 -9.95 34.22 35.36
C ALA A 484 -10.43 35.51 34.71
N ASP A 485 -9.75 36.57 35.03
CA ASP A 485 -9.91 37.84 34.38
C ASP A 485 -8.57 38.39 33.92
N TYR A 486 -8.60 39.13 32.84
CA TYR A 486 -7.39 39.79 32.34
C TYR A 486 -7.69 41.16 31.76
N ARG A 487 -6.88 42.12 32.16
CA ARG A 487 -6.95 43.50 31.67
C ARG A 487 -5.76 43.78 30.74
N HIS A 488 -6.03 43.96 29.46
CA HIS A 488 -5.05 44.47 28.51
C HIS A 488 -5.09 46.00 28.54
N LYS A 489 -3.97 46.61 28.91
CA LYS A 489 -3.80 48.06 28.88
C LYS A 489 -2.42 48.38 28.32
N LYS A 490 -2.38 49.10 27.22
CA LYS A 490 -1.12 49.61 26.63
C LYS A 490 -1.31 51.09 26.21
N GLN A 491 -0.40 51.92 26.60
CA GLN A 491 -0.41 53.33 26.28
C GLN A 491 0.94 53.69 25.64
N SER A 492 0.95 53.93 24.35
CA SER A 492 2.14 54.30 23.59
C SER A 492 1.74 55.43 22.62
N GLY A 493 2.04 56.69 22.95
CA GLY A 493 1.96 57.89 22.12
C GLY A 493 0.89 57.88 21.00
N GLY A 494 -0.38 58.01 21.33
CA GLY A 494 -1.53 57.98 20.42
C GLY A 494 -2.76 57.36 21.07
N ALA A 495 -3.71 56.78 20.28
CA ALA A 495 -4.83 56.05 20.81
C ALA A 495 -4.36 54.84 21.64
N GLY A 496 -4.79 54.74 22.91
CA GLY A 496 -4.47 53.64 23.81
C GLY A 496 -5.11 52.32 23.39
N GLN A 497 -4.70 51.26 24.06
CA GLN A 497 -5.34 49.95 23.94
C GLN A 497 -5.92 49.54 25.31
N PHE A 498 -7.20 49.26 25.38
CA PHE A 498 -7.85 48.84 26.61
C PHE A 498 -8.91 47.75 26.32
N GLY A 499 -8.88 46.69 27.09
CA GLY A 499 -9.91 45.64 27.11
C GLY A 499 -9.76 44.78 28.35
N GLU A 500 -10.86 44.55 29.07
CA GLU A 500 -10.86 43.68 30.22
C GLU A 500 -11.96 42.62 30.03
N VAL A 501 -11.59 41.34 30.22
CA VAL A 501 -12.46 40.19 30.01
C VAL A 501 -12.43 39.31 31.26
N HIS A 502 -13.60 39.01 31.77
CA HIS A 502 -13.81 38.03 32.83
C HIS A 502 -14.51 36.82 32.26
N LEU A 503 -13.89 35.66 32.34
CA LEU A 503 -14.45 34.44 31.79
C LEU A 503 -14.35 33.24 32.74
N ILE A 504 -15.20 32.27 32.46
CA ILE A 504 -15.19 30.95 33.09
C ILE A 504 -14.90 29.93 32.00
N VAL A 505 -14.08 28.93 32.32
CA VAL A 505 -13.90 27.74 31.51
C VAL A 505 -14.38 26.53 32.28
N GLU A 506 -14.95 25.55 31.57
CA GLU A 506 -15.31 24.25 32.14
C GLU A 506 -15.15 23.15 31.07
N PRO A 507 -14.98 21.87 31.49
CA PRO A 507 -15.01 20.75 30.56
C PRO A 507 -16.33 20.71 29.80
N TYR A 508 -16.27 20.40 28.50
CA TYR A 508 -17.44 20.23 27.66
C TYR A 508 -17.58 18.79 27.17
N PHE A 509 -18.79 18.27 27.15
CA PHE A 509 -19.18 17.03 26.49
C PHE A 509 -20.51 17.21 25.77
N GLU A 510 -20.71 16.47 24.71
CA GLU A 510 -21.90 16.59 23.88
C GLU A 510 -23.19 16.29 24.66
N GLY A 511 -24.20 17.12 24.48
CA GLY A 511 -25.45 17.02 25.24
C GLY A 511 -25.42 17.64 26.65
N MET A 512 -24.31 18.27 27.04
CA MET A 512 -24.21 18.96 28.32
C MET A 512 -25.17 20.16 28.37
N PRO A 513 -26.00 20.29 29.46
CA PRO A 513 -26.94 21.39 29.59
C PRO A 513 -26.23 22.74 29.74
N ASP A 514 -26.89 23.80 29.33
CA ASP A 514 -26.36 25.16 29.55
C ASP A 514 -26.28 25.50 31.03
N PRO A 515 -25.20 26.17 31.47
CA PRO A 515 -25.01 26.51 32.86
C PRO A 515 -25.97 27.63 33.29
N THR A 516 -26.43 27.58 34.53
CA THR A 516 -27.28 28.62 35.13
C THR A 516 -26.50 29.49 36.12
N SER A 517 -25.56 28.90 36.83
CA SER A 517 -24.67 29.64 37.74
C SER A 517 -23.38 28.85 38.06
N PHE A 518 -22.37 29.54 38.54
CA PHE A 518 -21.15 28.97 39.12
C PHE A 518 -20.87 29.61 40.47
N THR A 519 -20.33 28.83 41.41
CA THR A 519 -19.89 29.34 42.69
C THR A 519 -18.39 29.19 42.86
N PHE A 520 -17.69 30.31 43.04
CA PHE A 520 -16.26 30.35 43.31
C PHE A 520 -16.00 31.11 44.60
N ASN A 521 -15.31 30.47 45.53
CA ASN A 521 -14.97 31.08 46.83
C ASN A 521 -16.18 31.73 47.56
N GLY A 522 -17.36 31.07 47.47
CA GLY A 522 -18.59 31.56 48.09
C GLY A 522 -19.34 32.66 47.32
N GLN A 523 -18.80 33.10 46.18
CA GLN A 523 -19.46 34.05 45.28
C GLN A 523 -20.20 33.30 44.17
N GLU A 524 -21.52 33.49 44.10
CA GLU A 524 -22.33 32.98 42.98
C GLU A 524 -22.26 33.93 41.80
N ILE A 525 -21.96 33.37 40.60
CA ILE A 525 -22.01 34.06 39.31
C ILE A 525 -23.14 33.45 38.52
N ARG A 526 -24.19 34.21 38.29
CA ARG A 526 -25.34 33.80 37.47
C ARG A 526 -25.02 33.93 35.98
N ILE A 527 -25.38 32.91 35.23
CA ILE A 527 -25.17 32.85 33.77
C ILE A 527 -26.51 33.01 33.06
N THR A 528 -26.58 34.03 32.22
CA THR A 528 -27.76 34.31 31.40
C THR A 528 -27.26 34.37 29.94
N PRO A 529 -27.31 33.25 29.17
CA PRO A 529 -26.82 33.23 27.82
C PRO A 529 -27.55 34.22 26.93
N ARG A 530 -26.80 35.11 26.28
CA ARG A 530 -27.27 36.07 25.26
C ARG A 530 -26.83 35.67 23.85
N GLY A 531 -25.86 34.81 23.74
CA GLY A 531 -25.36 34.23 22.50
C GLY A 531 -24.57 32.99 22.82
N LYS A 532 -24.69 31.96 21.96
CA LYS A 532 -23.99 30.70 22.08
C LYS A 532 -23.48 30.29 20.70
N GLU A 533 -22.21 29.93 20.64
CA GLU A 533 -21.59 29.39 19.43
C GLU A 533 -20.97 28.03 19.76
N GLU A 534 -21.30 27.01 18.99
CA GLU A 534 -20.68 25.69 19.07
C GLU A 534 -19.76 25.49 17.86
N ILE A 535 -18.47 25.30 18.10
CA ILE A 535 -17.45 25.22 17.07
C ILE A 535 -16.85 23.81 17.09
N SER A 536 -17.00 23.08 16.00
CA SER A 536 -16.23 21.86 15.77
C SER A 536 -14.81 22.22 15.38
N LEU A 537 -13.84 21.75 16.17
CA LEU A 537 -12.43 22.09 15.98
C LEU A 537 -11.81 21.24 14.87
N GLU A 538 -10.99 21.83 14.01
CA GLU A 538 -10.29 21.12 12.93
C GLU A 538 -9.43 19.95 13.44
N TRP A 539 -8.88 20.08 14.65
CA TRP A 539 -8.07 19.07 15.32
C TRP A 539 -8.86 18.10 16.21
N GLY A 540 -10.17 18.08 16.05
CA GLY A 540 -11.10 17.25 16.81
C GLY A 540 -11.56 17.83 18.13
N GLY A 541 -12.76 17.45 18.55
CA GLY A 541 -13.42 18.00 19.71
C GLY A 541 -14.19 19.28 19.44
N LYS A 542 -14.69 19.93 20.50
CA LYS A 542 -15.54 21.12 20.37
C LYS A 542 -15.08 22.24 21.30
N LEU A 543 -15.36 23.47 20.88
CA LEU A 543 -15.38 24.66 21.71
C LEU A 543 -16.83 25.18 21.75
N VAL A 544 -17.35 25.40 22.95
CA VAL A 544 -18.62 26.10 23.14
C VAL A 544 -18.33 27.45 23.76
N PHE A 545 -18.72 28.50 23.07
CA PHE A 545 -18.51 29.88 23.51
C PHE A 545 -19.85 30.53 23.82
N ILE A 546 -19.99 31.01 25.07
CA ILE A 546 -21.22 31.63 25.57
C ILE A 546 -20.93 33.09 25.96
N ASN A 547 -21.73 33.99 25.41
CA ASN A 547 -21.79 35.37 25.88
C ASN A 547 -22.89 35.51 26.93
N SER A 548 -22.52 35.86 28.16
CA SER A 548 -23.39 36.11 29.28
C SER A 548 -23.15 37.50 29.92
N VAL A 549 -22.57 38.43 29.16
CA VAL A 549 -22.32 39.78 29.66
C VAL A 549 -23.62 40.54 29.81
N VAL A 550 -23.80 41.17 30.98
CA VAL A 550 -24.97 41.98 31.31
C VAL A 550 -24.57 43.45 31.49
N GLY A 551 -25.52 44.36 31.36
CA GLY A 551 -25.33 45.78 31.68
C GLY A 551 -24.42 46.56 30.69
N GLY A 552 -24.06 45.95 29.55
CA GLY A 552 -23.22 46.66 28.53
C GLY A 552 -21.75 46.80 28.93
N ALA A 553 -21.27 45.97 29.86
CA ALA A 553 -19.86 46.00 30.32
C ALA A 553 -18.87 45.77 29.16
N ILE A 554 -19.23 44.94 28.20
CA ILE A 554 -18.53 44.77 26.93
C ILE A 554 -19.57 44.88 25.79
N ASP A 555 -19.27 45.69 24.79
CA ASP A 555 -20.10 45.75 23.57
C ASP A 555 -20.06 44.43 22.83
N ALA A 556 -21.23 43.96 22.39
CA ALA A 556 -21.38 42.64 21.70
C ALA A 556 -20.50 42.55 20.44
N ARG A 557 -20.16 43.65 19.78
CA ARG A 557 -19.26 43.68 18.62
C ARG A 557 -17.87 43.13 18.91
N PHE A 558 -17.42 43.13 20.18
CA PHE A 558 -16.11 42.61 20.59
C PHE A 558 -16.10 41.12 20.90
N MET A 559 -17.25 40.45 20.98
CA MET A 559 -17.34 39.00 21.24
C MET A 559 -16.59 38.15 20.21
N PRO A 560 -16.67 38.44 18.88
CA PRO A 560 -15.87 37.73 17.89
C PRO A 560 -14.36 37.87 18.10
N ALA A 561 -13.90 39.06 18.56
CA ALA A 561 -12.47 39.27 18.85
C ALA A 561 -12.02 38.47 20.08
N ILE A 562 -12.84 38.40 21.12
CA ILE A 562 -12.57 37.58 22.31
C ILE A 562 -12.50 36.09 21.91
N LEU A 563 -13.48 35.62 21.14
CA LEU A 563 -13.50 34.25 20.60
C LEU A 563 -12.24 33.95 19.79
N LYS A 564 -11.82 34.86 18.92
CA LYS A 564 -10.58 34.72 18.14
C LYS A 564 -9.35 34.61 19.04
N GLY A 565 -9.30 35.34 20.15
CA GLY A 565 -8.25 35.24 21.17
C GLY A 565 -8.22 33.89 21.85
N VAL A 566 -9.40 33.38 22.25
CA VAL A 566 -9.57 32.04 22.83
C VAL A 566 -9.11 30.96 21.84
N MET A 567 -9.59 30.99 20.59
CA MET A 567 -9.20 30.03 19.55
C MET A 567 -7.71 30.02 19.31
N SER A 568 -7.10 31.19 19.16
CA SER A 568 -5.64 31.33 19.02
C SER A 568 -4.85 30.72 20.18
N ARG A 569 -5.41 30.76 21.41
CA ARG A 569 -4.75 30.13 22.56
C ARG A 569 -5.02 28.63 22.64
N MET A 570 -6.14 28.17 22.12
CA MET A 570 -6.42 26.73 22.01
C MET A 570 -5.51 26.05 20.97
N GLU A 571 -5.11 26.73 19.90
CA GLU A 571 -4.12 26.25 18.95
C GLU A 571 -2.71 26.16 19.54
N GLN A 572 -2.45 26.90 20.60
CA GLN A 572 -1.21 26.87 21.38
C GLN A 572 -1.56 26.60 22.83
N GLY A 573 -1.94 25.38 23.14
CA GLY A 573 -2.45 24.98 24.45
C GLY A 573 -1.67 25.55 25.63
N PRO A 574 -2.35 25.99 26.69
CA PRO A 574 -1.71 26.70 27.82
C PRO A 574 -0.75 25.85 28.65
N LEU A 575 -0.78 24.51 28.51
CA LEU A 575 0.00 23.58 29.35
C LEU A 575 1.32 23.18 28.67
N THR A 576 1.26 22.69 27.44
CA THR A 576 2.42 22.17 26.69
C THR A 576 2.48 22.68 25.26
N GLY A 577 1.64 23.63 24.88
CA GLY A 577 1.52 24.11 23.51
C GLY A 577 0.77 23.18 22.57
N SER A 578 0.24 22.05 23.07
CA SER A 578 -0.59 21.11 22.28
C SER A 578 -2.01 21.66 22.13
N TYR A 579 -2.68 21.32 21.04
CA TYR A 579 -4.04 21.81 20.78
C TYR A 579 -5.01 21.46 21.91
N ALA A 580 -5.74 22.47 22.43
CA ALA A 580 -6.77 22.28 23.45
C ALA A 580 -8.12 21.92 22.83
N ARG A 581 -8.92 21.10 23.51
CA ARG A 581 -10.23 20.63 23.04
C ARG A 581 -11.22 20.41 24.17
N ASP A 582 -12.49 20.33 23.79
CA ASP A 582 -13.62 19.99 24.67
C ASP A 582 -13.74 20.92 25.87
N VAL A 583 -13.82 22.21 25.57
CA VAL A 583 -13.91 23.29 26.54
C VAL A 583 -15.14 24.15 26.24
N ARG A 584 -15.85 24.50 27.29
CA ARG A 584 -16.86 25.57 27.25
C ARG A 584 -16.30 26.83 27.89
N VAL A 585 -16.42 27.95 27.20
CA VAL A 585 -15.96 29.28 27.63
C VAL A 585 -17.15 30.19 27.78
N ILE A 586 -17.31 30.78 28.92
CA ILE A 586 -18.41 31.69 29.24
C ILE A 586 -17.80 33.05 29.58
N VAL A 587 -18.05 34.07 28.78
CA VAL A 587 -17.70 35.45 29.08
C VAL A 587 -18.87 36.06 29.85
N TYR A 588 -18.67 36.43 31.12
CA TYR A 588 -19.74 36.89 31.99
C TYR A 588 -19.64 38.34 32.40
N ASP A 589 -18.43 38.96 32.36
CA ASP A 589 -18.21 40.33 32.72
C ASP A 589 -16.97 40.88 32.02
N GLY A 590 -16.69 42.20 32.21
CA GLY A 590 -15.49 42.85 31.69
C GLY A 590 -15.59 44.35 31.79
N LYS A 591 -14.68 45.03 31.07
CA LYS A 591 -14.65 46.48 31.05
C LYS A 591 -14.18 46.98 29.71
N MET A 592 -14.83 48.03 29.18
CA MET A 592 -14.39 48.72 27.99
C MET A 592 -14.14 50.23 28.31
N HIS A 593 -13.29 50.82 27.48
CA HIS A 593 -13.04 52.28 27.54
C HIS A 593 -13.60 52.91 26.26
N PRO A 594 -14.35 54.05 26.38
CA PRO A 594 -15.05 54.62 25.23
C PRO A 594 -14.17 54.97 24.02
N VAL A 595 -12.91 55.24 24.25
CA VAL A 595 -11.95 55.69 23.20
C VAL A 595 -10.89 54.62 22.88
N ASP A 596 -10.35 53.94 23.91
CA ASP A 596 -9.18 53.08 23.79
C ASP A 596 -9.51 51.60 23.54
N SER A 597 -10.79 51.22 23.58
CA SER A 597 -11.22 49.83 23.33
C SER A 597 -11.32 49.51 21.85
N ASN A 598 -10.65 48.46 21.42
CA ASN A 598 -10.64 47.98 20.07
C ASN A 598 -10.60 46.42 20.03
N GLU A 599 -10.77 45.85 18.86
CA GLU A 599 -10.77 44.41 18.66
C GLU A 599 -9.48 43.71 19.12
N VAL A 600 -8.32 44.33 18.85
CA VAL A 600 -7.01 43.76 19.24
C VAL A 600 -6.89 43.70 20.78
N SER A 601 -7.36 44.73 21.49
CA SER A 601 -7.36 44.74 22.96
C SER A 601 -8.20 43.63 23.56
N PHE A 602 -9.40 43.37 23.03
CA PHE A 602 -10.27 42.31 23.49
C PHE A 602 -9.81 40.92 23.06
N MET A 603 -9.20 40.79 21.87
CA MET A 603 -8.56 39.55 21.43
C MET A 603 -7.43 39.17 22.40
N LEU A 604 -6.57 40.08 22.75
CA LEU A 604 -5.46 39.82 23.70
C LEU A 604 -5.98 39.56 25.10
N ALA A 605 -7.00 40.32 25.57
CA ALA A 605 -7.60 40.12 26.88
C ALA A 605 -8.25 38.73 26.96
N GLY A 606 -9.01 38.30 25.96
CA GLY A 606 -9.61 36.99 25.89
C GLY A 606 -8.58 35.84 25.85
N ARG A 607 -7.51 36.02 25.07
CA ARG A 607 -6.41 35.05 24.98
C ARG A 607 -5.72 34.82 26.33
N HIS A 608 -5.42 35.87 27.07
CA HIS A 608 -4.72 35.77 28.35
C HIS A 608 -5.65 35.28 29.47
N ALA A 609 -6.88 35.80 29.53
CA ALA A 609 -7.88 35.32 30.51
C ALA A 609 -8.15 33.82 30.33
N PHE A 610 -8.30 33.35 29.08
CA PHE A 610 -8.47 31.93 28.79
C PHE A 610 -7.26 31.12 29.25
N ALA A 611 -6.03 31.54 28.94
CA ALA A 611 -4.81 30.84 29.34
C ALA A 611 -4.73 30.66 30.88
N GLU A 612 -5.06 31.69 31.63
CA GLU A 612 -5.04 31.66 33.10
C GLU A 612 -6.15 30.75 33.65
N ALA A 613 -7.36 30.91 33.16
CA ALA A 613 -8.49 30.07 33.57
C ALA A 613 -8.23 28.59 33.27
N PHE A 614 -7.70 28.29 32.11
CA PHE A 614 -7.36 26.93 31.66
C PHE A 614 -6.33 26.28 32.61
N ARG A 615 -5.25 27.00 32.99
CA ARG A 615 -4.24 26.51 33.92
C ARG A 615 -4.82 26.21 35.29
N ASN A 616 -5.82 26.97 35.75
CA ASN A 616 -6.50 26.80 37.04
C ASN A 616 -7.58 25.72 36.98
N ALA A 617 -7.98 25.26 35.81
CA ALA A 617 -9.07 24.31 35.58
C ALA A 617 -8.65 22.83 35.67
N GLY A 618 -7.50 22.52 36.25
CA GLY A 618 -6.98 21.16 36.33
C GLY A 618 -6.66 20.57 34.94
N PRO A 619 -5.77 21.18 34.18
CA PRO A 619 -5.46 20.77 32.81
C PRO A 619 -4.85 19.39 32.77
N LYS A 620 -5.18 18.65 31.72
CA LYS A 620 -4.70 17.28 31.44
C LYS A 620 -4.26 17.15 29.99
N ILE A 621 -3.33 16.24 29.77
CA ILE A 621 -2.85 15.88 28.43
C ILE A 621 -3.57 14.62 27.98
N LEU A 622 -3.97 14.60 26.72
CA LEU A 622 -4.56 13.47 26.03
C LEU A 622 -3.57 12.94 24.98
N GLU A 623 -3.48 11.63 24.87
CA GLU A 623 -2.72 10.96 23.81
C GLU A 623 -3.65 10.30 22.79
N PRO A 624 -3.25 10.21 21.51
CA PRO A 624 -4.04 9.54 20.48
C PRO A 624 -3.93 8.02 20.64
N ILE A 625 -5.09 7.37 20.71
CA ILE A 625 -5.25 5.92 20.77
C ILE A 625 -5.69 5.42 19.41
N TYR A 626 -5.11 4.31 18.97
CA TYR A 626 -5.41 3.65 17.72
C TYR A 626 -6.04 2.29 17.94
N ASP A 627 -7.06 1.97 17.15
CA ASP A 627 -7.54 0.60 16.98
C ASP A 627 -6.54 -0.12 16.07
N VAL A 628 -5.94 -1.16 16.59
CA VAL A 628 -4.94 -1.98 15.91
C VAL A 628 -5.53 -3.37 15.71
N GLU A 629 -5.59 -3.83 14.48
CA GLU A 629 -5.97 -5.20 14.13
C GLU A 629 -4.73 -5.93 13.63
N VAL A 630 -4.37 -7.04 14.28
CA VAL A 630 -3.20 -7.85 13.91
C VAL A 630 -3.68 -9.20 13.42
N PHE A 631 -3.24 -9.59 12.23
CA PHE A 631 -3.44 -10.92 11.66
C PHE A 631 -2.18 -11.72 11.89
N VAL A 632 -2.27 -12.79 12.66
CA VAL A 632 -1.13 -13.57 13.12
C VAL A 632 -1.43 -15.06 13.05
N PRO A 633 -0.46 -15.93 12.68
CA PRO A 633 -0.63 -17.37 12.80
C PRO A 633 -0.87 -17.80 14.26
N SER A 634 -1.67 -18.83 14.46
CA SER A 634 -2.06 -19.29 15.82
C SER A 634 -0.86 -19.62 16.70
N ASP A 635 0.23 -20.17 16.12
CA ASP A 635 1.47 -20.50 16.84
C ASP A 635 2.22 -19.29 17.40
N LYS A 636 1.94 -18.08 16.89
CA LYS A 636 2.58 -16.82 17.28
C LYS A 636 1.65 -15.84 18.03
N MET A 637 0.41 -16.21 18.21
CA MET A 637 -0.58 -15.36 18.86
C MET A 637 -0.17 -14.91 20.28
N GLY A 638 0.36 -15.83 21.08
CA GLY A 638 0.78 -15.53 22.46
C GLY A 638 1.91 -14.50 22.54
N ASP A 639 2.89 -14.61 21.66
CA ASP A 639 4.02 -13.68 21.60
C ASP A 639 3.53 -12.27 21.23
N VAL A 640 2.61 -12.18 20.26
CA VAL A 640 2.03 -10.90 19.81
C VAL A 640 1.15 -10.25 20.87
N ILE A 641 0.33 -11.04 21.58
CA ILE A 641 -0.47 -10.53 22.71
C ILE A 641 0.45 -9.93 23.80
N SER A 642 1.52 -10.64 24.15
CA SER A 642 2.48 -10.17 25.15
C SER A 642 3.17 -8.88 24.73
N ASP A 643 3.57 -8.76 23.45
CA ASP A 643 4.18 -7.54 22.93
C ASP A 643 3.19 -6.36 22.94
N LEU A 644 1.94 -6.57 22.49
CA LEU A 644 0.90 -5.52 22.53
C LEU A 644 0.62 -5.04 23.95
N GLN A 645 0.55 -5.95 24.92
CA GLN A 645 0.38 -5.60 26.35
C GLN A 645 1.59 -4.81 26.87
N GLY A 646 2.80 -5.19 26.50
CA GLY A 646 4.02 -4.45 26.81
C GLY A 646 4.01 -3.01 26.24
N ARG A 647 3.27 -2.77 25.18
CA ARG A 647 3.05 -1.45 24.54
C ARG A 647 1.83 -0.69 25.11
N ARG A 648 1.41 -0.99 26.31
CA ARG A 648 0.20 -0.43 26.93
C ARG A 648 -1.07 -0.69 26.10
N GLY A 649 -1.03 -1.73 25.26
CA GLY A 649 -2.16 -2.14 24.44
C GLY A 649 -3.22 -2.88 25.26
N MET A 650 -4.47 -2.50 25.07
CA MET A 650 -5.62 -3.17 25.63
C MET A 650 -6.25 -4.07 24.57
N ILE A 651 -6.20 -5.39 24.76
CA ILE A 651 -6.86 -6.35 23.88
C ILE A 651 -8.36 -6.23 24.05
N VAL A 652 -9.08 -5.97 22.97
CA VAL A 652 -10.54 -5.77 22.97
C VAL A 652 -11.31 -6.88 22.26
N GLY A 653 -10.63 -7.70 21.44
CA GLY A 653 -11.26 -8.81 20.75
C GLY A 653 -10.26 -9.76 20.12
N MET A 654 -10.74 -10.98 19.88
CA MET A 654 -10.02 -12.02 19.14
C MET A 654 -11.03 -12.79 18.28
N SER A 655 -10.62 -13.13 17.05
CA SER A 655 -11.41 -13.99 16.16
C SER A 655 -10.47 -14.76 15.22
N SER A 656 -10.92 -15.90 14.72
CA SER A 656 -10.18 -16.67 13.72
C SER A 656 -10.76 -16.42 12.33
N GLU A 657 -9.91 -16.18 11.35
CA GLU A 657 -10.29 -15.89 9.97
C GLU A 657 -9.28 -16.53 9.01
N ASN A 658 -9.73 -17.46 8.17
CA ASN A 658 -8.93 -18.11 7.12
C ASN A 658 -7.57 -18.67 7.60
N GLY A 659 -7.55 -19.37 8.76
CA GLY A 659 -6.34 -19.96 9.32
C GLY A 659 -5.39 -19.00 10.04
N TYR A 660 -5.82 -17.75 10.21
CA TYR A 660 -5.13 -16.72 11.00
C TYR A 660 -5.99 -16.29 12.16
N GLU A 661 -5.34 -15.94 13.25
CA GLU A 661 -5.98 -15.27 14.37
C GLU A 661 -5.95 -13.76 14.13
N LYS A 662 -7.10 -13.13 14.28
CA LYS A 662 -7.29 -11.69 14.23
C LYS A 662 -7.35 -11.16 15.66
N LEU A 663 -6.35 -10.40 16.07
CA LEU A 663 -6.30 -9.71 17.36
C LEU A 663 -6.72 -8.26 17.17
N GLN A 664 -7.59 -7.77 18.05
CA GLN A 664 -7.98 -6.37 18.08
C GLN A 664 -7.52 -5.73 19.38
N ALA A 665 -6.81 -4.62 19.30
CA ALA A 665 -6.29 -3.91 20.47
C ALA A 665 -6.42 -2.40 20.31
N LYS A 666 -6.51 -1.69 21.45
CA LYS A 666 -6.35 -0.25 21.52
C LYS A 666 -4.96 0.08 22.03
N VAL A 667 -4.17 0.82 21.25
CA VAL A 667 -2.76 1.08 21.55
C VAL A 667 -2.45 2.56 21.37
N PRO A 668 -1.71 3.21 22.28
CA PRO A 668 -1.25 4.58 22.10
C PRO A 668 -0.28 4.70 20.90
N LEU A 669 -0.43 5.75 20.10
CA LEU A 669 0.39 5.97 18.90
C LEU A 669 1.90 5.96 19.23
N LYS A 670 2.30 6.52 20.34
CA LYS A 670 3.71 6.56 20.79
C LYS A 670 4.35 5.17 20.82
N GLU A 671 3.59 4.17 21.25
CA GLU A 671 4.08 2.79 21.39
C GLU A 671 4.14 2.03 20.05
N MET A 672 3.53 2.59 19.01
CA MET A 672 3.50 1.97 17.68
C MET A 672 4.70 2.33 16.79
N SER A 673 5.61 3.18 17.23
CA SER A 673 6.69 3.77 16.40
C SER A 673 7.59 2.76 15.69
N ASN A 674 7.82 1.58 16.27
CA ASN A 674 8.64 0.51 15.70
C ASN A 674 7.88 -0.83 15.65
N TYR A 675 6.56 -0.79 15.72
CA TYR A 675 5.74 -2.00 15.82
C TYR A 675 5.87 -2.90 14.59
N SER A 676 5.92 -2.34 13.39
CA SER A 676 6.10 -3.10 12.14
C SER A 676 7.35 -4.00 12.18
N THR A 677 8.47 -3.45 12.61
CA THR A 677 9.75 -4.19 12.72
C THR A 677 9.70 -5.24 13.83
N ALA A 678 9.11 -4.89 14.98
CA ALA A 678 8.97 -5.82 16.10
C ALA A 678 8.05 -7.00 15.76
N LEU A 679 6.90 -6.73 15.16
CA LEU A 679 5.94 -7.74 14.74
C LEU A 679 6.55 -8.70 13.69
N SER A 680 7.27 -8.16 12.72
CA SER A 680 7.99 -8.96 11.71
C SER A 680 9.04 -9.86 12.36
N SER A 681 9.80 -9.36 13.32
CA SER A 681 10.80 -10.15 14.06
C SER A 681 10.17 -11.27 14.89
N LEU A 682 9.09 -10.97 15.62
CA LEU A 682 8.39 -11.95 16.47
C LEU A 682 7.76 -13.10 15.68
N THR A 683 7.28 -12.81 14.48
CA THR A 683 6.49 -13.74 13.68
C THR A 683 7.22 -14.28 12.45
N GLY A 684 8.50 -13.90 12.27
CA GLY A 684 9.25 -14.22 11.04
C GLY A 684 8.60 -13.63 9.79
N GLY A 685 7.97 -12.45 9.91
CA GLY A 685 7.25 -11.78 8.81
C GLY A 685 5.86 -12.37 8.50
N ARG A 686 5.39 -13.38 9.25
CA ARG A 686 4.10 -14.06 9.01
C ARG A 686 2.87 -13.32 9.49
N ALA A 687 3.04 -12.18 10.18
CA ALA A 687 1.94 -11.35 10.64
C ALA A 687 1.85 -10.05 9.86
N SER A 688 0.65 -9.51 9.80
CA SER A 688 0.39 -8.17 9.28
C SER A 688 -0.52 -7.42 10.24
N PHE A 689 -0.52 -6.09 10.17
CA PHE A 689 -1.44 -5.28 10.96
C PHE A 689 -1.97 -4.10 10.16
N ILE A 690 -3.11 -3.62 10.61
CA ILE A 690 -3.68 -2.35 10.20
C ILE A 690 -3.96 -1.55 11.46
N MET A 691 -3.89 -0.23 11.37
CA MET A 691 -4.25 0.64 12.47
C MET A 691 -5.07 1.84 11.98
N LYS A 692 -6.01 2.28 12.84
CA LYS A 692 -6.88 3.40 12.57
C LYS A 692 -7.01 4.24 13.83
N PHE A 693 -6.99 5.57 13.69
CA PHE A 693 -7.28 6.45 14.81
C PHE A 693 -8.64 6.13 15.44
N ALA A 694 -8.68 5.96 16.75
CA ALA A 694 -9.89 5.66 17.52
C ALA A 694 -10.35 6.87 18.33
N SER A 695 -9.54 7.34 19.28
CA SER A 695 -9.92 8.37 20.24
C SER A 695 -8.70 9.06 20.84
N TYR A 696 -8.95 10.10 21.60
CA TYR A 696 -7.98 10.68 22.54
C TYR A 696 -8.32 10.25 23.95
N GLU A 697 -7.33 9.77 24.70
CA GLU A 697 -7.48 9.35 26.10
C GLU A 697 -6.43 9.99 27.01
N LEU A 698 -6.73 10.11 28.29
CA LEU A 698 -5.83 10.71 29.26
C LEU A 698 -4.52 9.92 29.37
N VAL A 699 -3.40 10.62 29.31
CA VAL A 699 -2.10 10.00 29.63
C VAL A 699 -1.99 9.65 31.10
N SER A 700 -1.15 8.67 31.45
CA SER A 700 -0.81 8.36 32.84
C SER A 700 -0.13 9.55 33.53
N SER A 701 -0.20 9.58 34.87
CA SER A 701 0.38 10.67 35.68
C SER A 701 1.87 10.89 35.39
N ASP A 702 2.63 9.80 35.21
CA ASP A 702 4.07 9.86 34.97
C ASP A 702 4.38 10.47 33.58
N ILE A 703 3.63 10.09 32.55
CA ILE A 703 3.76 10.65 31.20
C ILE A 703 3.35 12.12 31.22
N HIS A 704 2.28 12.47 31.94
CA HIS A 704 1.84 13.85 32.08
C HIS A 704 2.94 14.75 32.64
N GLN A 705 3.59 14.33 33.74
CA GLN A 705 4.67 15.09 34.36
C GLN A 705 5.91 15.18 33.45
N ALA A 706 6.26 14.11 32.78
CA ALA A 706 7.38 14.08 31.85
C ALA A 706 7.19 15.06 30.69
N LEU A 707 5.98 15.12 30.11
CA LEU A 707 5.68 16.03 29.01
C LEU A 707 5.69 17.51 29.43
N ILE A 708 5.24 17.82 30.63
CA ILE A 708 5.34 19.18 31.19
C ILE A 708 6.80 19.58 31.39
N ALA A 709 7.60 18.68 31.98
CA ALA A 709 9.02 18.94 32.19
C ALA A 709 9.78 19.16 30.87
N GLU A 710 9.50 18.34 29.85
CA GLU A 710 10.08 18.48 28.51
C GLU A 710 9.71 19.83 27.87
N HIS A 711 8.46 20.27 28.03
CA HIS A 711 8.03 21.55 27.49
C HIS A 711 8.72 22.73 28.18
N ALA A 712 8.84 22.68 29.52
CA ALA A 712 9.51 23.71 30.30
C ALA A 712 10.99 23.88 29.87
N GLN A 713 11.69 22.76 29.62
CA GLN A 713 13.08 22.83 29.13
C GLN A 713 13.18 23.48 27.74
N LYS A 714 12.22 23.23 26.86
CA LYS A 714 12.20 23.84 25.51
C LYS A 714 11.82 25.33 25.49
N GLU A 715 11.16 25.82 26.53
CA GLU A 715 10.90 27.25 26.69
C GLU A 715 12.10 28.01 27.29
N GLU A 716 13.04 27.33 27.94
CA GLU A 716 14.26 27.90 28.51
C GLU A 716 15.42 27.96 27.49
N GLU A 717 15.40 27.11 26.45
CA GLU A 717 16.32 27.13 25.31
C GLU A 717 15.85 28.15 24.23
#